data_fc6a01da282f93b9e7c852c48a0b1d57
#
_entry.id   fc6a01da282f93b9e7c852c48a0b1d57
#
_cell.length_a   1.000
_cell.length_b   1.000
_cell.length_c   1.000
_cell.angle_alpha   90.00
_cell.angle_beta   90.00
_cell.angle_gamma   90.00
#
_symmetry.space_group_name_H-M   'P 1'
#
loop_
_entity.id
_entity.type
_entity.pdbx_description
1 polymer ?
#
loop_
_entity_poly.entity_id
_entity_poly.type
_entity_poly.pdbx_seq_one_letter_code
_entity_poly.pdbx_strand_id
1 'polypeptide(L)'
;MKEKPMLRYLRENSGNWIIKIFLGIIVLVFVFLGVGSMKSGRNNSVASVNDEPITVTEFQDAYRNLMERMRERFQDNLTEDLLQALNVKQQALNSLIEQKLVTAQAEKLNITVSDQELESAILAIDAFHKNGVFDMDQYKRILGLNALSPEMFEQLQRSAMKQQKIRDMVLGSVFVSELEAKSFYLHNNTRMAVHYLKIDPAAFTDITPAPEQIQNHYQKNMDQYQSEPKRKAQYIQFSPKDYRSQVTITRAQVQNYYEEHPDEFHIPEKVEARHILIKVDDPADEQAVEEGRIKAEAVYQRALSGEDFAELATEMSQGPSKEDGGYLGTFEKKNMVQPFAEKAFSMKSGDISEPVQTQFGWHVIKVLNRLDAHIPSVEEAAEAIEARLAEQAMQNIAYDKAGEAFDAVIDGESLEQIALLTQKTVMDTDFFDQNASGLDMGQAADFADAAFSLEKQLISDVKQIGNAYFLIKVVEIRDPEQLPLDAVQERIRKTLEKQLRMAAAEAKAQELLSDAQSAENLTAFAQENNLTLSATELFTRNDFVQDVGKSADFTSAAFKLTPNRPLCPRVLKTDQGFYVIAFKEKQVPESEKIQENLPDVKQQLLQTKQGQSYQAWINALRDNSEIEIDPQFMN
;
A
#
# COMPACT_ATOMS: atom_id res chain seq x y z
N MET A 1 -55.42 53.66 -22.90
CA MET A 1 -54.30 53.49 -23.86
C MET A 1 -53.76 52.10 -23.66
N LYS A 2 -53.96 51.18 -24.64
CA LYS A 2 -53.40 49.80 -24.55
C LYS A 2 -51.96 49.86 -25.03
N GLU A 3 -51.00 49.58 -24.15
CA GLU A 3 -49.61 49.40 -24.53
C GLU A 3 -49.48 48.22 -25.50
N LYS A 4 -48.94 48.51 -26.71
CA LYS A 4 -48.61 47.46 -27.68
C LYS A 4 -47.32 46.75 -27.21
N PRO A 5 -47.30 45.43 -27.14
CA PRO A 5 -46.10 44.70 -26.72
C PRO A 5 -44.94 44.94 -27.71
N MET A 6 -43.79 45.33 -27.19
CA MET A 6 -42.54 45.72 -27.86
C MET A 6 -42.10 44.74 -28.98
N LEU A 7 -42.33 43.46 -28.81
CA LEU A 7 -42.06 42.42 -29.82
C LEU A 7 -42.88 42.52 -31.11
N ARG A 8 -44.08 43.09 -31.07
CA ARG A 8 -44.93 43.30 -32.24
C ARG A 8 -44.48 44.47 -33.08
N TYR A 9 -43.96 45.53 -32.41
CA TYR A 9 -43.37 46.69 -33.04
C TYR A 9 -42.05 46.37 -33.77
N LEU A 10 -41.23 45.51 -33.22
CA LEU A 10 -39.97 45.02 -33.82
C LEU A 10 -40.22 44.13 -35.04
N ARG A 11 -41.31 43.33 -35.05
CA ARG A 11 -41.63 42.46 -36.15
C ARG A 11 -42.29 43.17 -37.32
N GLU A 12 -43.03 44.23 -37.06
CA GLU A 12 -43.70 45.05 -38.11
C GLU A 12 -42.75 46.02 -38.82
N ASN A 13 -41.58 46.36 -38.20
CA ASN A 13 -40.59 47.27 -38.76
C ASN A 13 -39.23 46.59 -39.13
N SER A 14 -39.21 45.29 -39.32
CA SER A 14 -37.99 44.54 -39.63
C SER A 14 -37.33 44.87 -40.99
N GLY A 15 -37.97 45.72 -41.79
CA GLY A 15 -37.42 46.22 -43.05
C GLY A 15 -36.55 47.47 -42.94
N ASN A 16 -36.50 48.12 -41.78
CA ASN A 16 -35.75 49.38 -41.58
C ASN A 16 -34.24 49.08 -41.40
N TRP A 17 -33.42 49.75 -42.21
CA TRP A 17 -31.96 49.57 -42.21
C TRP A 17 -31.31 49.79 -40.85
N ILE A 18 -31.89 50.64 -39.99
CA ILE A 18 -31.44 50.91 -38.62
C ILE A 18 -31.56 49.64 -37.75
N ILE A 19 -32.61 48.83 -37.91
CA ILE A 19 -32.78 47.58 -37.19
C ILE A 19 -31.78 46.53 -37.65
N LYS A 20 -31.42 46.51 -38.93
CA LYS A 20 -30.38 45.63 -39.48
C LYS A 20 -28.99 46.01 -38.98
N ILE A 21 -28.69 47.31 -38.80
CA ILE A 21 -27.46 47.80 -38.17
C ILE A 21 -27.44 47.43 -36.68
N PHE A 22 -28.56 47.61 -35.97
CA PHE A 22 -28.65 47.25 -34.55
C PHE A 22 -28.52 45.74 -34.32
N LEU A 23 -29.14 44.93 -35.18
CA LEU A 23 -28.96 43.46 -35.17
C LEU A 23 -27.54 43.06 -35.56
N GLY A 24 -26.89 43.77 -36.50
CA GLY A 24 -25.49 43.58 -36.86
C GLY A 24 -24.53 43.92 -35.70
N ILE A 25 -24.81 44.98 -34.96
CA ILE A 25 -24.04 45.34 -33.75
C ILE A 25 -24.25 44.29 -32.64
N ILE A 26 -25.47 43.79 -32.43
CA ILE A 26 -25.75 42.73 -31.45
C ILE A 26 -25.03 41.45 -31.85
N VAL A 27 -25.03 41.05 -33.11
CA VAL A 27 -24.27 39.89 -33.59
C VAL A 27 -22.78 40.11 -33.45
N LEU A 28 -22.29 41.32 -33.73
CA LEU A 28 -20.86 41.66 -33.55
C LEU A 28 -20.45 41.66 -32.07
N VAL A 29 -21.31 42.16 -31.18
CA VAL A 29 -21.12 42.10 -29.73
C VAL A 29 -21.14 40.64 -29.22
N PHE A 30 -22.05 39.78 -29.74
CA PHE A 30 -22.07 38.37 -29.40
C PHE A 30 -20.89 37.61 -29.98
N VAL A 31 -20.39 37.97 -31.17
CA VAL A 31 -19.19 37.34 -31.75
C VAL A 31 -17.93 37.79 -31.01
N PHE A 32 -17.82 39.04 -30.58
CA PHE A 32 -16.66 39.53 -29.85
C PHE A 32 -16.69 39.27 -28.34
N LEU A 33 -17.86 39.20 -27.69
CA LEU A 33 -17.98 38.86 -26.28
C LEU A 33 -18.22 37.37 -26.06
N GLY A 34 -18.79 36.65 -27.04
CA GLY A 34 -19.05 35.20 -26.95
C GLY A 34 -17.80 34.30 -27.14
N VAL A 35 -16.78 34.83 -27.83
CA VAL A 35 -15.54 34.03 -28.03
C VAL A 35 -14.53 34.21 -26.87
N GLY A 36 -14.75 35.22 -26.00
CA GLY A 36 -13.91 35.47 -24.83
C GLY A 36 -14.25 34.64 -23.60
N SER A 37 -15.45 34.00 -23.54
CA SER A 37 -15.89 33.24 -22.35
C SER A 37 -15.75 31.72 -22.45
N MET A 38 -15.27 31.19 -23.56
CA MET A 38 -14.94 29.74 -23.65
C MET A 38 -13.59 29.37 -23.04
N LYS A 39 -12.80 30.34 -22.55
CA LYS A 39 -11.54 30.08 -21.83
C LYS A 39 -11.66 30.10 -20.30
N SER A 40 -12.81 30.43 -19.73
CA SER A 40 -12.98 30.47 -18.26
C SER A 40 -13.46 29.15 -17.66
N GLY A 41 -13.62 28.09 -18.46
CA GLY A 41 -13.92 26.74 -17.97
C GLY A 41 -12.71 25.94 -17.47
N ARG A 42 -11.48 26.46 -17.71
CA ARG A 42 -10.24 25.76 -17.29
C ARG A 42 -9.90 25.90 -15.79
N ASN A 43 -10.53 26.82 -15.06
CA ASN A 43 -10.19 27.06 -13.65
C ASN A 43 -10.85 26.11 -12.65
N ASN A 44 -11.59 25.09 -13.11
CA ASN A 44 -12.28 24.15 -12.20
C ASN A 44 -12.14 22.69 -12.66
N SER A 45 -11.09 22.36 -13.41
CA SER A 45 -10.80 21.00 -13.87
C SER A 45 -9.44 20.53 -13.37
N VAL A 46 -9.38 19.27 -12.94
CA VAL A 46 -8.15 18.59 -12.48
C VAL A 46 -7.33 18.07 -13.67
N ALA A 47 -8.04 17.67 -14.73
CA ALA A 47 -7.44 17.16 -15.96
C ALA A 47 -8.42 17.33 -17.13
N SER A 48 -7.96 17.10 -18.35
CA SER A 48 -8.81 16.93 -19.54
C SER A 48 -8.36 15.74 -20.39
N VAL A 49 -9.31 15.13 -21.07
CA VAL A 49 -9.07 14.00 -21.99
C VAL A 49 -9.76 14.34 -23.32
N ASN A 50 -9.00 14.58 -24.40
CA ASN A 50 -9.51 15.00 -25.70
C ASN A 50 -10.45 16.22 -25.59
N ASP A 51 -10.03 17.27 -24.90
CA ASP A 51 -10.82 18.48 -24.56
C ASP A 51 -12.01 18.26 -23.60
N GLU A 52 -12.35 17.02 -23.20
CA GLU A 52 -13.35 16.78 -22.16
C GLU A 52 -12.74 16.99 -20.76
N PRO A 53 -13.26 17.94 -19.96
CA PRO A 53 -12.71 18.20 -18.63
C PRO A 53 -13.11 17.10 -17.64
N ILE A 54 -12.20 16.84 -16.71
CA ILE A 54 -12.46 16.14 -15.44
C ILE A 54 -12.54 17.22 -14.38
N THR A 55 -13.71 17.42 -13.83
CA THR A 55 -13.95 18.49 -12.86
C THR A 55 -13.38 18.15 -11.48
N VAL A 56 -13.14 19.17 -10.66
CA VAL A 56 -12.72 19.00 -9.25
C VAL A 56 -13.76 18.18 -8.48
N THR A 57 -15.06 18.36 -8.77
CA THR A 57 -16.14 17.59 -8.11
C THR A 57 -16.08 16.11 -8.49
N GLU A 58 -15.95 15.77 -9.78
CA GLU A 58 -15.77 14.36 -10.20
C GLU A 58 -14.57 13.72 -9.53
N PHE A 59 -13.46 14.45 -9.43
CA PHE A 59 -12.26 13.96 -8.77
C PHE A 59 -12.46 13.74 -7.26
N GLN A 60 -13.09 14.68 -6.56
CA GLN A 60 -13.36 14.56 -5.12
C GLN A 60 -14.29 13.37 -4.83
N ASP A 61 -15.30 13.17 -5.65
CA ASP A 61 -16.22 12.02 -5.51
C ASP A 61 -15.51 10.69 -5.78
N ALA A 62 -14.69 10.61 -6.83
CA ALA A 62 -13.91 9.42 -7.13
C ALA A 62 -12.88 9.11 -6.01
N TYR A 63 -12.22 10.14 -5.51
CA TYR A 63 -11.28 10.01 -4.40
C TYR A 63 -11.98 9.53 -3.12
N ARG A 64 -13.12 10.13 -2.75
CA ARG A 64 -13.93 9.73 -1.59
C ARG A 64 -14.35 8.26 -1.68
N ASN A 65 -14.92 7.87 -2.82
CA ASN A 65 -15.37 6.50 -3.06
C ASN A 65 -14.21 5.50 -3.02
N LEU A 66 -13.01 5.89 -3.48
CA LEU A 66 -11.83 5.04 -3.39
C LEU A 66 -11.35 4.92 -1.94
N MET A 67 -11.35 6.02 -1.19
CA MET A 67 -11.01 6.03 0.23
C MET A 67 -11.95 5.17 1.08
N GLU A 68 -13.26 5.21 0.83
CA GLU A 68 -14.25 4.36 1.52
C GLU A 68 -13.95 2.88 1.28
N ARG A 69 -13.74 2.48 0.01
CA ARG A 69 -13.35 1.09 -0.32
C ARG A 69 -12.02 0.66 0.33
N MET A 70 -11.06 1.59 0.44
CA MET A 70 -9.80 1.32 1.13
C MET A 70 -10.00 1.13 2.63
N ARG A 71 -10.84 1.95 3.27
CA ARG A 71 -11.22 1.79 4.68
C ARG A 71 -11.90 0.45 4.95
N GLU A 72 -12.84 0.06 4.11
CA GLU A 72 -13.50 -1.25 4.22
C GLU A 72 -12.51 -2.42 4.08
N ARG A 73 -11.52 -2.29 3.18
CA ARG A 73 -10.54 -3.35 2.90
C ARG A 73 -9.44 -3.47 3.94
N PHE A 74 -8.91 -2.34 4.42
CA PHE A 74 -7.74 -2.29 5.32
C PHE A 74 -8.12 -2.02 6.76
N GLN A 75 -9.34 -1.56 7.03
CA GLN A 75 -9.84 -1.25 8.38
C GLN A 75 -8.82 -0.42 9.18
N ASP A 76 -8.44 -0.89 10.39
CA ASP A 76 -7.51 -0.22 11.28
C ASP A 76 -6.04 -0.19 10.78
N ASN A 77 -5.73 -0.90 9.69
CA ASN A 77 -4.39 -0.92 9.08
C ASN A 77 -4.18 0.17 8.00
N LEU A 78 -5.18 1.04 7.77
CA LEU A 78 -5.06 2.13 6.81
C LEU A 78 -4.30 3.31 7.45
N THR A 79 -2.97 3.26 7.36
CA THR A 79 -2.08 4.33 7.83
C THR A 79 -1.84 5.38 6.76
N GLU A 80 -1.39 6.57 7.17
CA GLU A 80 -1.06 7.66 6.24
C GLU A 80 0.10 7.29 5.30
N ASP A 81 1.11 6.59 5.82
CA ASP A 81 2.21 6.05 5.02
C ASP A 81 1.73 5.07 3.94
N LEU A 82 0.75 4.23 4.26
CA LEU A 82 0.15 3.31 3.30
C LEU A 82 -0.64 4.07 2.23
N LEU A 83 -1.37 5.12 2.61
CA LEU A 83 -2.10 5.97 1.67
C LEU A 83 -1.16 6.71 0.70
N GLN A 84 -0.03 7.22 1.20
CA GLN A 84 1.01 7.84 0.38
C GLN A 84 1.68 6.82 -0.54
N ALA A 85 2.06 5.64 -0.01
CA ALA A 85 2.66 4.57 -0.81
C ALA A 85 1.72 4.06 -1.92
N LEU A 86 0.42 4.06 -1.67
CA LEU A 86 -0.60 3.66 -2.66
C LEU A 86 -0.95 4.77 -3.65
N ASN A 87 -0.50 6.03 -3.43
CA ASN A 87 -0.79 7.16 -4.31
C ASN A 87 -2.30 7.28 -4.66
N VAL A 88 -3.16 7.28 -3.64
CA VAL A 88 -4.62 7.16 -3.81
C VAL A 88 -5.21 8.28 -4.67
N LYS A 89 -4.69 9.51 -4.56
CA LYS A 89 -5.10 10.64 -5.42
C LYS A 89 -4.84 10.32 -6.91
N GLN A 90 -3.66 9.80 -7.22
CA GLN A 90 -3.29 9.44 -8.60
C GLN A 90 -4.14 8.29 -9.13
N GLN A 91 -4.47 7.30 -8.29
CA GLN A 91 -5.36 6.21 -8.67
C GLN A 91 -6.77 6.71 -8.99
N ALA A 92 -7.33 7.62 -8.18
CA ALA A 92 -8.63 8.23 -8.44
C ALA A 92 -8.65 9.00 -9.77
N LEU A 93 -7.63 9.82 -10.02
CA LEU A 93 -7.49 10.55 -11.28
C LEU A 93 -7.34 9.61 -12.48
N ASN A 94 -6.48 8.60 -12.38
CA ASN A 94 -6.30 7.62 -13.45
C ASN A 94 -7.58 6.87 -13.78
N SER A 95 -8.41 6.52 -12.77
CA SER A 95 -9.69 5.85 -13.02
C SER A 95 -10.69 6.74 -13.79
N LEU A 96 -10.71 8.04 -13.52
CA LEU A 96 -11.53 8.99 -14.26
C LEU A 96 -11.03 9.18 -15.70
N ILE A 97 -9.71 9.28 -15.89
CA ILE A 97 -9.11 9.33 -17.23
C ILE A 97 -9.50 8.09 -18.04
N GLU A 98 -9.36 6.89 -17.45
CA GLU A 98 -9.76 5.64 -18.09
C GLU A 98 -11.24 5.62 -18.44
N GLN A 99 -12.10 6.08 -17.54
CA GLN A 99 -13.54 6.19 -17.78
C GLN A 99 -13.85 7.10 -18.97
N LYS A 100 -13.21 8.27 -19.06
CA LYS A 100 -13.36 9.21 -20.19
C LYS A 100 -12.87 8.59 -21.49
N LEU A 101 -11.70 7.94 -21.49
CA LEU A 101 -11.14 7.25 -22.66
C LEU A 101 -12.08 6.15 -23.19
N VAL A 102 -12.59 5.31 -22.28
CA VAL A 102 -13.53 4.22 -22.63
C VAL A 102 -14.83 4.78 -23.17
N THR A 103 -15.37 5.84 -22.57
CA THR A 103 -16.61 6.50 -23.03
C THR A 103 -16.41 7.11 -24.40
N ALA A 104 -15.36 7.86 -24.64
CA ALA A 104 -15.04 8.44 -25.95
C ALA A 104 -14.89 7.35 -27.03
N GLN A 105 -14.23 6.23 -26.70
CA GLN A 105 -14.10 5.11 -27.63
C GLN A 105 -15.42 4.42 -27.91
N ALA A 106 -16.31 4.29 -26.90
CA ALA A 106 -17.64 3.73 -27.09
C ALA A 106 -18.50 4.60 -28.02
N GLU A 107 -18.38 5.92 -27.93
CA GLU A 107 -19.03 6.88 -28.82
C GLU A 107 -18.47 6.79 -30.24
N LYS A 108 -17.16 6.78 -30.40
CA LYS A 108 -16.47 6.62 -31.67
C LYS A 108 -16.90 5.34 -32.41
N LEU A 109 -17.14 4.27 -31.68
CA LEU A 109 -17.61 2.98 -32.21
C LEU A 109 -19.14 2.88 -32.35
N ASN A 110 -19.88 3.96 -32.04
CA ASN A 110 -21.35 4.00 -32.04
C ASN A 110 -21.98 2.88 -31.19
N ILE A 111 -21.42 2.59 -30.03
CA ILE A 111 -21.98 1.60 -29.11
C ILE A 111 -23.21 2.21 -28.44
N THR A 112 -24.37 1.60 -28.69
CA THR A 112 -25.64 2.04 -28.14
C THR A 112 -26.23 1.03 -27.17
N VAL A 113 -27.06 1.51 -26.26
CA VAL A 113 -27.89 0.71 -25.35
C VAL A 113 -29.35 1.08 -25.65
N SER A 114 -30.13 0.11 -26.08
CA SER A 114 -31.56 0.31 -26.34
C SER A 114 -32.34 0.48 -25.03
N ASP A 115 -33.54 1.07 -25.13
CA ASP A 115 -34.39 1.25 -23.94
C ASP A 115 -34.82 -0.11 -23.36
N GLN A 116 -35.05 -1.12 -24.20
CA GLN A 116 -35.37 -2.46 -23.75
C GLN A 116 -34.23 -3.15 -22.98
N GLU A 117 -32.98 -2.95 -23.41
CA GLU A 117 -31.81 -3.47 -22.67
C GLU A 117 -31.67 -2.77 -21.32
N LEU A 118 -31.84 -1.44 -21.28
CA LEU A 118 -31.81 -0.66 -20.05
C LEU A 118 -32.92 -1.09 -19.09
N GLU A 119 -34.16 -1.19 -19.56
CA GLU A 119 -35.28 -1.65 -18.76
C GLU A 119 -35.01 -3.04 -18.17
N SER A 120 -34.56 -3.98 -19.01
CA SER A 120 -34.24 -5.33 -18.56
C SER A 120 -33.13 -5.35 -17.48
N ALA A 121 -32.11 -4.49 -17.64
CA ALA A 121 -31.03 -4.38 -16.67
C ALA A 121 -31.51 -3.79 -15.32
N ILE A 122 -32.39 -2.78 -15.36
CA ILE A 122 -32.96 -2.17 -14.14
C ILE A 122 -33.88 -3.16 -13.44
N LEU A 123 -34.75 -3.86 -14.22
CA LEU A 123 -35.63 -4.89 -13.67
C LEU A 123 -34.91 -6.09 -13.05
N ALA A 124 -33.66 -6.32 -13.41
CA ALA A 124 -32.82 -7.41 -12.85
C ALA A 124 -32.12 -7.05 -11.53
N ILE A 125 -32.22 -5.81 -11.05
CA ILE A 125 -31.56 -5.39 -9.80
C ILE A 125 -32.40 -5.82 -8.61
N ASP A 126 -31.91 -6.81 -7.84
CA ASP A 126 -32.62 -7.40 -6.70
C ASP A 126 -33.01 -6.38 -5.61
N ALA A 127 -32.21 -5.32 -5.43
CA ALA A 127 -32.50 -4.26 -4.47
C ALA A 127 -33.83 -3.54 -4.74
N PHE A 128 -34.33 -3.56 -5.97
CA PHE A 128 -35.59 -2.95 -6.36
C PHE A 128 -36.77 -3.92 -6.27
N HIS A 129 -36.54 -5.18 -5.83
CA HIS A 129 -37.58 -6.18 -5.71
C HIS A 129 -38.19 -6.19 -4.31
N LYS A 130 -39.50 -6.49 -4.29
CA LYS A 130 -40.24 -6.83 -3.09
C LYS A 130 -40.93 -8.16 -3.30
N ASN A 131 -40.66 -9.13 -2.43
CA ASN A 131 -41.16 -10.50 -2.60
C ASN A 131 -40.74 -11.15 -3.93
N GLY A 132 -39.56 -10.83 -4.46
CA GLY A 132 -39.03 -11.40 -5.71
C GLY A 132 -39.56 -10.76 -7.00
N VAL A 133 -40.35 -9.70 -6.91
CA VAL A 133 -40.89 -8.96 -8.06
C VAL A 133 -40.45 -7.49 -7.97
N PHE A 134 -40.13 -6.88 -9.12
CA PHE A 134 -39.77 -5.47 -9.18
C PHE A 134 -40.92 -4.59 -8.64
N ASP A 135 -40.55 -3.66 -7.73
CA ASP A 135 -41.49 -2.75 -7.07
C ASP A 135 -41.08 -1.30 -7.35
N MET A 136 -41.95 -0.57 -8.06
CA MET A 136 -41.72 0.81 -8.50
C MET A 136 -41.58 1.79 -7.33
N ASP A 137 -42.28 1.56 -6.20
CA ASP A 137 -42.19 2.42 -5.04
C ASP A 137 -40.89 2.18 -4.29
N GLN A 138 -40.43 0.93 -4.24
CA GLN A 138 -39.12 0.57 -3.72
C GLN A 138 -37.99 1.20 -4.54
N TYR A 139 -38.07 1.09 -5.88
CA TYR A 139 -37.16 1.73 -6.81
C TYR A 139 -37.01 3.22 -6.52
N LYS A 140 -38.12 3.97 -6.53
CA LYS A 140 -38.13 5.41 -6.25
C LYS A 140 -37.61 5.74 -4.86
N ARG A 141 -37.95 4.95 -3.86
CA ARG A 141 -37.48 5.13 -2.48
C ARG A 141 -35.98 4.97 -2.35
N ILE A 142 -35.41 3.90 -2.95
CA ILE A 142 -33.97 3.66 -2.91
C ILE A 142 -33.21 4.75 -3.66
N LEU A 143 -33.68 5.19 -4.81
CA LEU A 143 -33.06 6.30 -5.52
C LEU A 143 -33.12 7.59 -4.72
N GLY A 144 -34.27 7.90 -4.08
CA GLY A 144 -34.41 9.07 -3.23
C GLY A 144 -33.47 9.08 -2.02
N LEU A 145 -33.24 7.92 -1.39
CA LEU A 145 -32.25 7.77 -0.30
C LEU A 145 -30.80 8.05 -0.76
N ASN A 146 -30.52 7.84 -2.05
CA ASN A 146 -29.23 8.11 -2.67
C ASN A 146 -29.18 9.45 -3.42
N ALA A 147 -30.16 10.34 -3.21
CA ALA A 147 -30.28 11.64 -3.87
C ALA A 147 -30.29 11.56 -5.41
N LEU A 148 -30.78 10.46 -6.00
CA LEU A 148 -30.87 10.24 -7.43
C LEU A 148 -32.33 10.36 -7.94
N SER A 149 -32.50 11.00 -9.09
CA SER A 149 -33.75 10.86 -9.83
C SER A 149 -33.73 9.61 -10.71
N PRO A 150 -34.90 9.06 -11.11
CA PRO A 150 -34.98 7.98 -12.10
C PRO A 150 -34.19 8.28 -13.37
N GLU A 151 -34.34 9.48 -13.93
CA GLU A 151 -33.66 9.91 -15.15
C GLU A 151 -32.15 9.94 -15.01
N MET A 152 -31.62 10.43 -13.86
CA MET A 152 -30.19 10.41 -13.56
C MET A 152 -29.70 8.97 -13.45
N PHE A 153 -30.39 8.12 -12.71
CA PHE A 153 -30.04 6.72 -12.57
C PHE A 153 -30.01 5.97 -13.88
N GLU A 154 -31.05 6.17 -14.73
CA GLU A 154 -31.12 5.57 -16.06
C GLU A 154 -29.98 6.01 -16.98
N GLN A 155 -29.56 7.29 -16.90
CA GLN A 155 -28.39 7.79 -17.63
C GLN A 155 -27.09 7.16 -17.14
N LEU A 156 -26.89 7.06 -15.82
CA LEU A 156 -25.74 6.39 -15.23
C LEU A 156 -25.68 4.92 -15.63
N GLN A 157 -26.81 4.23 -15.54
CA GLN A 157 -26.92 2.83 -15.91
C GLN A 157 -26.65 2.61 -17.41
N ARG A 158 -27.17 3.48 -18.27
CA ARG A 158 -26.91 3.44 -19.72
C ARG A 158 -25.43 3.64 -20.03
N SER A 159 -24.76 4.57 -19.33
CA SER A 159 -23.33 4.79 -19.47
C SER A 159 -22.53 3.57 -19.03
N ALA A 160 -22.84 3.01 -17.87
CA ALA A 160 -22.20 1.79 -17.36
C ALA A 160 -22.38 0.60 -18.33
N MET A 161 -23.57 0.43 -18.89
CA MET A 161 -23.84 -0.62 -19.88
C MET A 161 -23.05 -0.41 -21.19
N LYS A 162 -22.87 0.84 -21.65
CA LYS A 162 -22.01 1.13 -22.82
C LYS A 162 -20.57 0.72 -22.54
N GLN A 163 -20.05 1.08 -21.37
CA GLN A 163 -18.69 0.71 -20.96
C GLN A 163 -18.53 -0.81 -20.83
N GLN A 164 -19.56 -1.49 -20.31
CA GLN A 164 -19.54 -2.95 -20.23
C GLN A 164 -19.53 -3.59 -21.63
N LYS A 165 -20.37 -3.12 -22.55
CA LYS A 165 -20.41 -3.63 -23.94
C LYS A 165 -19.05 -3.50 -24.65
N ILE A 166 -18.38 -2.36 -24.51
CA ILE A 166 -17.06 -2.19 -25.14
C ILE A 166 -16.00 -3.07 -24.46
N ARG A 167 -16.08 -3.22 -23.13
CA ARG A 167 -15.22 -4.13 -22.39
C ARG A 167 -15.41 -5.57 -22.86
N ASP A 168 -16.65 -6.03 -22.98
CA ASP A 168 -16.98 -7.38 -23.45
C ASP A 168 -16.50 -7.60 -24.88
N MET A 169 -16.58 -6.57 -25.75
CA MET A 169 -16.06 -6.64 -27.11
C MET A 169 -14.53 -6.80 -27.14
N VAL A 170 -13.81 -6.05 -26.28
CA VAL A 170 -12.35 -6.15 -26.17
C VAL A 170 -11.95 -7.51 -25.61
N LEU A 171 -12.63 -7.96 -24.56
CA LEU A 171 -12.29 -9.21 -23.86
C LEU A 171 -12.82 -10.46 -24.56
N GLY A 172 -13.87 -10.34 -25.40
CA GLY A 172 -14.47 -11.46 -26.13
C GLY A 172 -13.54 -12.12 -27.14
N SER A 173 -12.49 -11.42 -27.58
CA SER A 173 -11.43 -11.99 -28.43
C SER A 173 -10.38 -12.78 -27.66
N VAL A 174 -10.33 -12.67 -26.32
CA VAL A 174 -9.33 -13.32 -25.47
C VAL A 174 -9.80 -14.71 -25.10
N PHE A 175 -9.04 -15.70 -25.49
CA PHE A 175 -9.30 -17.09 -25.15
C PHE A 175 -8.03 -17.82 -24.73
N VAL A 176 -8.21 -18.94 -24.04
CA VAL A 176 -7.12 -19.86 -23.64
C VAL A 176 -7.45 -21.24 -24.19
N SER A 177 -6.55 -21.77 -25.01
CA SER A 177 -6.67 -23.16 -25.51
C SER A 177 -6.29 -24.18 -24.41
N GLU A 178 -6.76 -25.41 -24.54
CA GLU A 178 -6.34 -26.50 -23.64
C GLU A 178 -4.83 -26.74 -23.69
N LEU A 179 -4.24 -26.64 -24.88
CA LEU A 179 -2.80 -26.81 -25.05
C LEU A 179 -2.02 -25.71 -24.30
N GLU A 180 -2.51 -24.50 -24.35
CA GLU A 180 -1.89 -23.37 -23.64
C GLU A 180 -2.00 -23.55 -22.12
N ALA A 181 -3.20 -23.88 -21.61
CA ALA A 181 -3.42 -24.15 -20.19
C ALA A 181 -2.56 -25.33 -19.70
N LYS A 182 -2.49 -26.40 -20.47
CA LYS A 182 -1.62 -27.55 -20.19
C LYS A 182 -0.14 -27.17 -20.17
N SER A 183 0.29 -26.39 -21.13
CA SER A 183 1.68 -25.90 -21.20
C SER A 183 2.02 -25.02 -20.00
N PHE A 184 1.11 -24.14 -19.60
CA PHE A 184 1.25 -23.28 -18.43
C PHE A 184 1.32 -24.10 -17.13
N TYR A 185 0.43 -25.11 -16.98
CA TYR A 185 0.43 -26.01 -15.83
C TYR A 185 1.75 -26.78 -15.74
N LEU A 186 2.18 -27.39 -16.84
CA LEU A 186 3.46 -28.12 -16.92
C LEU A 186 4.66 -27.20 -16.64
N HIS A 187 4.63 -25.97 -17.15
CA HIS A 187 5.69 -25.00 -16.90
C HIS A 187 5.85 -24.70 -15.41
N ASN A 188 4.76 -24.51 -14.70
CA ASN A 188 4.78 -24.11 -13.29
C ASN A 188 4.96 -25.29 -12.33
N ASN A 189 4.48 -26.50 -12.69
CA ASN A 189 4.42 -27.64 -11.78
C ASN A 189 5.44 -28.74 -12.11
N THR A 190 6.20 -28.64 -13.22
CA THR A 190 7.35 -29.51 -13.44
C THR A 190 8.41 -29.21 -12.39
N ARG A 191 8.93 -30.26 -11.76
CA ARG A 191 10.01 -30.17 -10.77
C ARG A 191 11.32 -30.64 -11.35
N MET A 192 12.41 -30.05 -10.89
CA MET A 192 13.78 -30.33 -11.30
C MET A 192 14.64 -30.55 -10.06
N ALA A 193 15.55 -31.51 -10.11
CA ALA A 193 16.68 -31.61 -9.20
C ALA A 193 17.98 -31.60 -10.00
N VAL A 194 19.01 -30.96 -9.48
CA VAL A 194 20.33 -30.88 -10.09
C VAL A 194 21.41 -31.27 -9.10
N HIS A 195 22.48 -31.87 -9.59
CA HIS A 195 23.76 -31.90 -8.88
C HIS A 195 24.49 -30.59 -9.10
N TYR A 196 25.24 -30.13 -8.12
CA TYR A 196 26.01 -28.91 -8.23
C TYR A 196 27.33 -28.94 -7.47
N LEU A 197 28.33 -28.27 -8.03
CA LEU A 197 29.53 -27.85 -7.31
C LEU A 197 29.36 -26.37 -7.00
N LYS A 198 29.43 -26.02 -5.71
CA LYS A 198 29.41 -24.62 -5.25
C LYS A 198 30.83 -24.13 -5.02
N ILE A 199 31.17 -23.02 -5.61
CA ILE A 199 32.43 -22.32 -5.42
C ILE A 199 32.12 -21.02 -4.67
N ASP A 200 32.43 -21.02 -3.38
CA ASP A 200 32.19 -19.90 -2.49
C ASP A 200 33.35 -18.90 -2.56
N PRO A 201 33.12 -17.64 -2.91
CA PRO A 201 34.15 -16.60 -2.86
C PRO A 201 34.78 -16.43 -1.48
N ALA A 202 34.05 -16.72 -0.40
CA ALA A 202 34.57 -16.63 0.96
C ALA A 202 35.68 -17.65 1.26
N ALA A 203 35.76 -18.75 0.51
CA ALA A 203 36.82 -19.75 0.67
C ALA A 203 38.22 -19.24 0.23
N PHE A 204 38.27 -18.15 -0.54
CA PHE A 204 39.51 -17.57 -1.03
C PHE A 204 40.05 -16.53 -0.03
N THR A 205 40.58 -17.00 1.10
CA THR A 205 41.01 -16.12 2.24
C THR A 205 42.34 -15.43 2.00
N ASP A 206 43.24 -16.03 1.20
CA ASP A 206 44.64 -15.58 1.06
C ASP A 206 44.83 -14.49 -0.02
N ILE A 207 43.70 -13.86 -0.45
CA ILE A 207 43.74 -12.82 -1.47
C ILE A 207 43.79 -11.44 -0.80
N THR A 208 44.92 -10.76 -0.97
CA THR A 208 45.12 -9.39 -0.50
C THR A 208 45.46 -8.49 -1.70
N PRO A 209 44.76 -7.35 -1.86
CA PRO A 209 45.09 -6.42 -2.94
C PRO A 209 46.48 -5.81 -2.73
N ALA A 210 47.25 -5.71 -3.79
CA ALA A 210 48.55 -5.01 -3.76
C ALA A 210 48.34 -3.49 -3.52
N PRO A 211 49.27 -2.80 -2.87
CA PRO A 211 49.18 -1.35 -2.63
C PRO A 211 48.92 -0.54 -3.90
N GLU A 212 49.50 -0.95 -5.02
CA GLU A 212 49.32 -0.33 -6.31
C GLU A 212 47.87 -0.48 -6.84
N GLN A 213 47.21 -1.60 -6.54
CA GLN A 213 45.81 -1.81 -6.91
C GLN A 213 44.88 -0.89 -6.12
N ILE A 214 45.17 -0.68 -4.84
CA ILE A 214 44.45 0.24 -3.97
C ILE A 214 44.60 1.68 -4.48
N GLN A 215 45.82 2.09 -4.80
CA GLN A 215 46.08 3.42 -5.33
C GLN A 215 45.42 3.65 -6.68
N ASN A 216 45.51 2.69 -7.60
CA ASN A 216 44.88 2.75 -8.91
C ASN A 216 43.34 2.79 -8.81
N HIS A 217 42.76 2.02 -7.88
CA HIS A 217 41.31 2.02 -7.64
C HIS A 217 40.86 3.39 -7.11
N TYR A 218 41.58 3.95 -6.15
CA TYR A 218 41.32 5.28 -5.63
C TYR A 218 41.36 6.34 -6.74
N GLN A 219 42.42 6.35 -7.55
CA GLN A 219 42.56 7.34 -8.64
C GLN A 219 41.46 7.23 -9.70
N LYS A 220 41.00 6.01 -10.01
CA LYS A 220 39.95 5.79 -11.01
C LYS A 220 38.55 6.09 -10.50
N ASN A 221 38.36 6.10 -9.20
CA ASN A 221 37.04 6.23 -8.57
C ASN A 221 37.03 7.36 -7.52
N MET A 222 37.79 8.44 -7.76
CA MET A 222 37.90 9.54 -6.80
C MET A 222 36.54 10.11 -6.40
N ASP A 223 35.63 10.22 -7.34
CA ASP A 223 34.27 10.75 -7.11
C ASP A 223 33.46 9.95 -6.07
N GLN A 224 33.81 8.66 -5.86
CA GLN A 224 33.16 7.80 -4.85
C GLN A 224 33.74 7.95 -3.44
N TYR A 225 34.85 8.69 -3.30
CA TYR A 225 35.61 8.86 -2.07
C TYR A 225 35.62 10.33 -1.64
N GLN A 226 34.44 10.91 -1.61
CA GLN A 226 34.22 12.26 -1.10
C GLN A 226 33.60 12.21 0.30
N SER A 227 33.78 13.29 1.05
CA SER A 227 33.03 13.50 2.28
C SER A 227 31.56 13.73 1.99
N GLU A 228 30.70 13.41 2.94
CA GLU A 228 29.30 13.82 2.85
C GLU A 228 29.20 15.35 2.88
N PRO A 229 28.28 15.95 2.11
CA PRO A 229 28.00 17.36 2.21
C PRO A 229 27.47 17.66 3.62
N LYS A 230 27.88 18.80 4.19
CA LYS A 230 27.44 19.20 5.53
C LYS A 230 26.82 20.59 5.51
N ARG A 231 25.87 20.78 6.39
CA ARG A 231 25.23 22.08 6.63
C ARG A 231 25.36 22.47 8.09
N LYS A 232 25.40 23.77 8.32
CA LYS A 232 25.22 24.39 9.63
C LYS A 232 24.04 25.33 9.53
N ALA A 233 23.09 25.24 10.46
CA ALA A 233 21.87 26.01 10.43
C ALA A 233 21.67 26.81 11.73
N GLN A 234 20.92 27.90 11.59
CA GLN A 234 20.25 28.60 12.66
C GLN A 234 18.76 28.35 12.56
N TYR A 235 18.07 28.32 13.70
CA TYR A 235 16.63 28.11 13.69
C TYR A 235 15.93 28.75 14.88
N ILE A 236 14.63 29.03 14.70
CA ILE A 236 13.69 29.39 15.75
C ILE A 236 12.67 28.27 15.84
N GLN A 237 12.39 27.83 17.07
CA GLN A 237 11.42 26.79 17.35
C GLN A 237 10.18 27.39 18.06
N PHE A 238 8.99 27.02 17.59
CA PHE A 238 7.71 27.32 18.18
C PHE A 238 7.11 26.03 18.71
N SER A 239 7.38 25.73 19.99
CA SER A 239 6.84 24.52 20.63
C SER A 239 5.45 24.80 21.19
N PRO A 240 4.44 23.93 20.99
CA PRO A 240 3.13 24.07 21.61
C PRO A 240 3.21 24.27 23.14
N LYS A 241 4.15 23.61 23.80
CA LYS A 241 4.35 23.70 25.25
C LYS A 241 4.63 25.13 25.74
N ASP A 242 5.24 25.98 24.91
CA ASP A 242 5.55 27.37 25.27
C ASP A 242 4.31 28.23 25.46
N TYR A 243 3.17 27.78 24.94
CA TYR A 243 1.89 28.50 24.93
C TYR A 243 0.88 27.96 25.94
N ARG A 244 1.28 27.01 26.81
CA ARG A 244 0.38 26.39 27.82
C ARG A 244 -0.31 27.42 28.71
N SER A 245 0.38 28.50 29.08
CA SER A 245 -0.17 29.57 29.93
C SER A 245 -1.22 30.44 29.22
N GLN A 246 -1.31 30.39 27.91
CA GLN A 246 -2.29 31.14 27.11
C GLN A 246 -3.56 30.33 26.82
N VAL A 247 -3.58 29.04 27.15
CA VAL A 247 -4.68 28.15 26.88
C VAL A 247 -5.49 27.91 28.17
N THR A 248 -6.75 28.22 28.09
CA THR A 248 -7.74 27.89 29.15
C THR A 248 -8.92 27.19 28.51
N ILE A 249 -9.16 25.95 28.90
CA ILE A 249 -10.31 25.17 28.42
C ILE A 249 -11.46 25.36 29.41
N THR A 250 -12.60 25.74 28.87
CA THR A 250 -13.81 25.95 29.68
C THR A 250 -14.62 24.66 29.80
N ARG A 251 -15.38 24.52 30.85
CA ARG A 251 -16.31 23.38 31.04
C ARG A 251 -17.30 23.24 29.87
N ALA A 252 -17.73 24.37 29.28
CA ALA A 252 -18.61 24.35 28.11
C ALA A 252 -17.95 23.71 26.88
N GLN A 253 -16.65 23.96 26.65
CA GLN A 253 -15.92 23.33 25.55
C GLN A 253 -15.77 21.82 25.78
N VAL A 254 -15.52 21.39 27.01
CA VAL A 254 -15.46 19.96 27.36
C VAL A 254 -16.82 19.30 27.12
N GLN A 255 -17.91 19.95 27.53
CA GLN A 255 -19.26 19.44 27.32
C GLN A 255 -19.59 19.32 25.83
N ASN A 256 -19.33 20.37 25.04
CA ASN A 256 -19.58 20.36 23.60
C ASN A 256 -18.78 19.27 22.90
N TYR A 257 -17.48 19.12 23.23
CA TYR A 257 -16.65 18.08 22.64
C TYR A 257 -17.20 16.68 22.94
N TYR A 258 -17.60 16.43 24.17
CA TYR A 258 -18.19 15.16 24.56
C TYR A 258 -19.50 14.86 23.80
N GLU A 259 -20.35 15.87 23.60
CA GLU A 259 -21.63 15.74 22.89
C GLU A 259 -21.43 15.53 21.35
N GLU A 260 -20.41 16.15 20.77
CA GLU A 260 -20.11 16.06 19.35
C GLU A 260 -19.37 14.77 18.96
N HIS A 261 -18.69 14.10 19.95
CA HIS A 261 -17.85 12.92 19.70
C HIS A 261 -18.24 11.71 20.56
N PRO A 262 -19.52 11.29 20.59
CA PRO A 262 -19.98 10.23 21.50
C PRO A 262 -19.29 8.88 21.24
N ASP A 263 -18.91 8.59 20.00
CA ASP A 263 -18.27 7.33 19.62
C ASP A 263 -16.85 7.19 20.17
N GLU A 264 -16.15 8.30 20.44
CA GLU A 264 -14.79 8.28 21.01
C GLU A 264 -14.75 7.80 22.46
N PHE A 265 -15.87 7.91 23.18
CA PHE A 265 -15.96 7.58 24.59
C PHE A 265 -16.58 6.21 24.88
N HIS A 266 -16.97 5.49 23.84
CA HIS A 266 -17.52 4.15 24.01
C HIS A 266 -16.41 3.17 24.42
N ILE A 267 -16.42 2.74 25.67
CA ILE A 267 -15.56 1.68 26.19
C ILE A 267 -16.25 0.35 25.89
N PRO A 268 -15.71 -0.49 25.00
CA PRO A 268 -16.32 -1.76 24.65
C PRO A 268 -16.29 -2.74 25.82
N GLU A 269 -17.23 -3.67 25.82
CA GLU A 269 -17.23 -4.78 26.74
C GLU A 269 -15.95 -5.61 26.63
N LYS A 270 -15.35 -5.98 27.78
CA LYS A 270 -14.14 -6.80 27.84
C LYS A 270 -14.31 -7.95 28.82
N VAL A 271 -13.70 -9.07 28.50
CA VAL A 271 -13.68 -10.26 29.35
C VAL A 271 -12.24 -10.63 29.66
N GLU A 272 -11.98 -10.91 30.93
CA GLU A 272 -10.72 -11.50 31.37
C GLU A 272 -10.96 -12.98 31.65
N ALA A 273 -10.19 -13.87 31.02
CA ALA A 273 -10.45 -15.30 31.13
C ALA A 273 -9.16 -16.15 31.11
N ARG A 274 -9.35 -17.39 31.53
CA ARG A 274 -8.45 -18.52 31.29
C ARG A 274 -9.14 -19.52 30.38
N HIS A 275 -8.36 -20.31 29.64
CA HIS A 275 -8.88 -21.40 28.86
C HIS A 275 -8.00 -22.65 28.90
N ILE A 276 -8.62 -23.79 28.64
CA ILE A 276 -7.93 -25.07 28.38
C ILE A 276 -8.32 -25.50 26.98
N LEU A 277 -7.32 -25.66 26.11
CA LEU A 277 -7.52 -26.10 24.72
C LEU A 277 -7.13 -27.58 24.58
N ILE A 278 -8.05 -28.39 24.11
CA ILE A 278 -7.80 -29.73 23.60
C ILE A 278 -7.80 -29.64 22.06
N LYS A 279 -6.62 -29.70 21.46
CA LYS A 279 -6.47 -29.56 20.00
C LYS A 279 -7.13 -30.70 19.24
N VAL A 280 -7.66 -30.36 18.07
CA VAL A 280 -8.07 -31.32 17.03
C VAL A 280 -7.35 -30.89 15.76
N ASP A 281 -6.40 -31.70 15.31
CA ASP A 281 -5.55 -31.36 14.17
C ASP A 281 -6.30 -31.40 12.83
N ASP A 282 -7.28 -32.31 12.70
CA ASP A 282 -8.17 -32.35 11.54
C ASP A 282 -9.63 -32.22 11.98
N PRO A 283 -10.25 -31.06 11.79
CA PRO A 283 -11.67 -30.86 12.12
C PRO A 283 -12.65 -31.66 11.27
N ALA A 284 -12.19 -32.25 10.15
CA ALA A 284 -13.02 -33.12 9.32
C ALA A 284 -13.02 -34.62 9.80
N ASP A 285 -12.10 -34.98 10.69
CA ASP A 285 -12.07 -36.30 11.31
C ASP A 285 -13.06 -36.34 12.49
N GLU A 286 -14.25 -36.87 12.23
CA GLU A 286 -15.32 -37.00 13.22
C GLU A 286 -14.89 -37.76 14.48
N GLN A 287 -14.01 -38.76 14.35
CA GLN A 287 -13.51 -39.55 15.48
C GLN A 287 -12.56 -38.70 16.35
N ALA A 288 -11.64 -37.95 15.76
CA ALA A 288 -10.73 -37.05 16.47
C ALA A 288 -11.48 -35.91 17.17
N VAL A 289 -12.52 -35.37 16.53
CA VAL A 289 -13.40 -34.35 17.11
C VAL A 289 -14.14 -34.89 18.35
N GLU A 290 -14.71 -36.12 18.28
CA GLU A 290 -15.42 -36.72 19.40
C GLU A 290 -14.48 -37.13 20.55
N GLU A 291 -13.30 -37.64 20.27
CA GLU A 291 -12.27 -37.90 21.30
C GLU A 291 -11.83 -36.59 22.00
N GLY A 292 -11.66 -35.50 21.24
CA GLY A 292 -11.37 -34.18 21.77
C GLY A 292 -12.48 -33.69 22.69
N ARG A 293 -13.74 -33.85 22.28
CA ARG A 293 -14.92 -33.50 23.08
C ARG A 293 -14.94 -34.22 24.42
N ILE A 294 -14.72 -35.57 24.39
CA ILE A 294 -14.71 -36.38 25.61
C ILE A 294 -13.61 -35.92 26.58
N LYS A 295 -12.41 -35.61 26.06
CA LYS A 295 -11.31 -35.09 26.88
C LYS A 295 -11.64 -33.71 27.48
N ALA A 296 -12.21 -32.81 26.68
CA ALA A 296 -12.63 -31.48 27.15
C ALA A 296 -13.75 -31.59 28.19
N GLU A 297 -14.70 -32.51 28.02
CA GLU A 297 -15.74 -32.77 29.01
C GLU A 297 -15.15 -33.29 30.34
N ALA A 298 -14.16 -34.17 30.29
CA ALA A 298 -13.47 -34.63 31.50
C ALA A 298 -12.76 -33.49 32.23
N VAL A 299 -12.12 -32.56 31.50
CA VAL A 299 -11.50 -31.34 32.05
C VAL A 299 -12.56 -30.44 32.68
N TYR A 300 -13.68 -30.22 32.01
CA TYR A 300 -14.81 -29.46 32.52
C TYR A 300 -15.33 -30.02 33.84
N GLN A 301 -15.55 -31.31 33.93
CA GLN A 301 -16.01 -31.97 35.16
C GLN A 301 -15.00 -31.86 36.31
N ARG A 302 -13.69 -31.96 36.05
CA ARG A 302 -12.63 -31.73 37.04
C ARG A 302 -12.66 -30.27 37.54
N ALA A 303 -12.79 -29.31 36.62
CA ALA A 303 -12.89 -27.90 36.97
C ALA A 303 -14.13 -27.57 37.84
N LEU A 304 -15.29 -28.21 37.53
CA LEU A 304 -16.50 -28.06 38.33
C LEU A 304 -16.40 -28.73 39.72
N SER A 305 -15.59 -29.79 39.88
CA SER A 305 -15.36 -30.44 41.16
C SER A 305 -14.50 -29.62 42.13
N GLY A 306 -13.97 -28.45 41.67
CA GLY A 306 -13.20 -27.51 42.46
C GLY A 306 -11.68 -27.63 42.34
N GLU A 307 -11.16 -28.39 41.37
CA GLU A 307 -9.73 -28.40 41.08
C GLU A 307 -9.30 -26.99 40.57
N ASP A 308 -8.06 -26.63 40.87
CA ASP A 308 -7.54 -25.32 40.41
C ASP A 308 -7.45 -25.25 38.89
N PHE A 309 -8.14 -24.30 38.28
CA PHE A 309 -8.24 -24.18 36.83
C PHE A 309 -6.89 -23.87 36.15
N ALA A 310 -6.01 -23.14 36.85
CA ALA A 310 -4.69 -22.83 36.30
C ALA A 310 -3.78 -24.07 36.30
N GLU A 311 -3.85 -24.89 37.36
CA GLU A 311 -3.14 -26.17 37.42
C GLU A 311 -3.66 -27.13 36.36
N LEU A 312 -5.00 -27.23 36.20
CA LEU A 312 -5.63 -28.02 35.12
C LEU A 312 -5.17 -27.56 33.73
N ALA A 313 -5.08 -26.26 33.52
CA ALA A 313 -4.61 -25.69 32.25
C ALA A 313 -3.13 -26.04 31.98
N THR A 314 -2.28 -25.95 33.00
CA THR A 314 -0.87 -26.33 32.89
C THR A 314 -0.69 -27.84 32.65
N GLU A 315 -1.57 -28.67 33.21
CA GLU A 315 -1.56 -30.14 32.99
C GLU A 315 -2.08 -30.48 31.60
N MET A 316 -3.26 -30.03 31.26
CA MET A 316 -4.10 -30.58 30.18
C MET A 316 -4.16 -29.74 28.92
N SER A 317 -3.87 -28.43 28.99
CA SER A 317 -3.98 -27.55 27.82
C SER A 317 -2.90 -27.85 26.78
N GLN A 318 -3.30 -27.79 25.52
CA GLN A 318 -2.42 -27.84 24.35
C GLN A 318 -2.30 -26.50 23.63
N GLY A 319 -2.84 -25.45 24.26
CA GLY A 319 -2.76 -24.08 23.76
C GLY A 319 -1.48 -23.36 24.16
N PRO A 320 -1.18 -22.22 23.53
CA PRO A 320 0.04 -21.46 23.79
C PRO A 320 0.09 -20.86 25.20
N SER A 321 -1.07 -20.61 25.85
CA SER A 321 -1.16 -20.11 27.21
C SER A 321 -1.04 -21.17 28.31
N LYS A 322 -0.69 -22.40 27.95
CA LYS A 322 -0.54 -23.52 28.88
C LYS A 322 0.34 -23.20 30.07
N GLU A 323 1.54 -22.68 29.83
CA GLU A 323 2.55 -22.38 30.86
C GLU A 323 2.10 -21.24 31.81
N ASP A 324 1.17 -20.39 31.34
CA ASP A 324 0.57 -19.30 32.14
C ASP A 324 -0.76 -19.75 32.82
N GLY A 325 -0.98 -21.07 32.95
CA GLY A 325 -2.21 -21.59 33.52
C GLY A 325 -3.46 -21.26 32.71
N GLY A 326 -3.32 -21.20 31.38
CA GLY A 326 -4.39 -20.89 30.45
C GLY A 326 -4.80 -19.42 30.39
N TYR A 327 -4.06 -18.50 30.98
CA TYR A 327 -4.41 -17.07 31.07
C TYR A 327 -4.35 -16.38 29.70
N LEU A 328 -5.43 -15.65 29.35
CA LEU A 328 -5.58 -14.94 28.08
C LEU A 328 -5.51 -13.42 28.22
N GLY A 329 -5.43 -12.92 29.45
CA GLY A 329 -5.59 -11.49 29.73
C GLY A 329 -7.02 -11.02 29.54
N THR A 330 -7.16 -9.69 29.39
CA THR A 330 -8.43 -9.02 29.10
C THR A 330 -8.52 -8.77 27.59
N PHE A 331 -9.63 -9.18 26.98
CA PHE A 331 -9.84 -9.09 25.53
C PHE A 331 -11.25 -8.59 25.18
N GLU A 332 -11.39 -8.03 23.99
CA GLU A 332 -12.66 -7.65 23.37
C GLU A 332 -13.22 -8.80 22.53
N LYS A 333 -14.52 -8.79 22.28
CA LYS A 333 -15.22 -9.84 21.54
C LYS A 333 -14.61 -10.09 20.15
N LYS A 334 -14.17 -9.00 19.46
CA LYS A 334 -13.55 -9.07 18.13
C LYS A 334 -12.17 -9.76 18.08
N ASN A 335 -11.50 -9.89 19.23
CA ASN A 335 -10.15 -10.42 19.31
C ASN A 335 -10.11 -11.96 19.40
N MET A 336 -11.26 -12.61 19.51
CA MET A 336 -11.37 -14.06 19.65
C MET A 336 -12.21 -14.67 18.54
N VAL A 337 -11.98 -15.95 18.24
CA VAL A 337 -12.81 -16.68 17.28
C VAL A 337 -14.25 -16.76 17.75
N GLN A 338 -15.19 -16.61 16.81
CA GLN A 338 -16.60 -16.37 17.08
C GLN A 338 -17.24 -17.32 18.12
N PRO A 339 -17.12 -18.65 18.05
CA PRO A 339 -17.76 -19.53 19.05
C PRO A 339 -17.19 -19.34 20.47
N PHE A 340 -15.87 -19.09 20.58
CA PHE A 340 -15.22 -18.80 21.85
C PHE A 340 -15.70 -17.48 22.43
N ALA A 341 -15.71 -16.43 21.60
CA ALA A 341 -16.14 -15.09 21.99
C ALA A 341 -17.60 -15.08 22.46
N GLU A 342 -18.52 -15.67 21.69
CA GLU A 342 -19.94 -15.76 22.04
C GLU A 342 -20.15 -16.42 23.41
N LYS A 343 -19.43 -17.53 23.65
CA LYS A 343 -19.54 -18.23 24.95
C LYS A 343 -18.95 -17.40 26.09
N ALA A 344 -17.71 -16.90 25.95
CA ALA A 344 -17.03 -16.15 27.00
C ALA A 344 -17.83 -14.89 27.40
N PHE A 345 -18.37 -14.15 26.43
CA PHE A 345 -19.15 -12.94 26.66
C PHE A 345 -20.59 -13.20 27.14
N SER A 346 -21.08 -14.44 27.05
CA SER A 346 -22.39 -14.82 27.64
C SER A 346 -22.31 -15.24 29.13
N MET A 347 -21.08 -15.41 29.66
CA MET A 347 -20.83 -15.94 31.00
C MET A 347 -20.60 -14.80 32.02
N LYS A 348 -20.79 -15.12 33.29
CA LYS A 348 -20.49 -14.21 34.40
C LYS A 348 -19.09 -14.47 34.95
N SER A 349 -18.55 -13.48 35.69
CA SER A 349 -17.31 -13.69 36.43
C SER A 349 -17.42 -14.88 37.37
N GLY A 350 -16.42 -15.77 37.29
CA GLY A 350 -16.37 -17.03 38.05
C GLY A 350 -16.94 -18.23 37.33
N ASP A 351 -17.71 -18.07 36.25
CA ASP A 351 -18.31 -19.17 35.51
C ASP A 351 -17.26 -19.97 34.73
N ILE A 352 -17.51 -21.28 34.57
CA ILE A 352 -16.74 -22.20 33.75
C ILE A 352 -17.67 -22.71 32.63
N SER A 353 -17.21 -22.64 31.37
CA SER A 353 -18.01 -23.09 30.23
C SER A 353 -18.01 -24.60 30.08
N GLU A 354 -19.11 -25.14 29.57
CA GLU A 354 -19.07 -26.43 28.87
C GLU A 354 -18.07 -26.35 27.71
N PRO A 355 -17.58 -27.48 27.18
CA PRO A 355 -16.68 -27.52 26.04
C PRO A 355 -17.22 -26.76 24.82
N VAL A 356 -16.45 -25.81 24.29
CA VAL A 356 -16.79 -24.99 23.14
C VAL A 356 -15.92 -25.40 21.95
N GLN A 357 -16.54 -25.78 20.85
CA GLN A 357 -15.82 -26.17 19.64
C GLN A 357 -15.41 -24.93 18.83
N THR A 358 -14.17 -24.92 18.37
CA THR A 358 -13.63 -23.93 17.42
C THR A 358 -12.80 -24.63 16.33
N GLN A 359 -12.30 -23.90 15.38
CA GLN A 359 -11.36 -24.41 14.37
C GLN A 359 -10.04 -24.98 14.95
N PHE A 360 -9.72 -24.70 16.21
CA PHE A 360 -8.50 -25.17 16.87
C PHE A 360 -8.73 -26.42 17.73
N GLY A 361 -9.96 -26.81 17.93
CA GLY A 361 -10.36 -27.89 18.82
C GLY A 361 -11.39 -27.47 19.86
N TRP A 362 -11.38 -28.11 21.02
CA TRP A 362 -12.33 -27.88 22.09
C TRP A 362 -11.74 -27.04 23.22
N HIS A 363 -12.47 -26.01 23.65
CA HIS A 363 -12.08 -25.11 24.71
C HIS A 363 -12.98 -25.26 25.93
N VAL A 364 -12.40 -25.29 27.12
CA VAL A 364 -13.08 -25.02 28.38
C VAL A 364 -12.61 -23.65 28.84
N ILE A 365 -13.56 -22.73 29.11
CA ILE A 365 -13.29 -21.32 29.38
C ILE A 365 -13.70 -21.03 30.82
N LYS A 366 -12.85 -20.34 31.58
CA LYS A 366 -13.18 -19.76 32.87
C LYS A 366 -13.09 -18.24 32.80
N VAL A 367 -14.21 -17.57 32.99
CA VAL A 367 -14.23 -16.11 33.06
C VAL A 367 -13.77 -15.66 34.46
N LEU A 368 -12.72 -14.85 34.51
CA LEU A 368 -12.18 -14.31 35.75
C LEU A 368 -12.90 -13.01 36.13
N ASN A 369 -13.01 -12.11 35.13
CA ASN A 369 -13.64 -10.81 35.29
C ASN A 369 -14.38 -10.41 34.01
N ARG A 370 -15.38 -9.56 34.14
CA ARG A 370 -16.14 -8.96 33.06
C ARG A 370 -16.26 -7.47 33.28
N LEU A 371 -15.90 -6.69 32.30
CA LEU A 371 -16.05 -5.24 32.25
C LEU A 371 -17.15 -4.93 31.26
N ASP A 372 -18.28 -4.49 31.73
CA ASP A 372 -19.42 -4.16 30.87
C ASP A 372 -19.11 -2.94 29.99
N ALA A 373 -19.64 -2.95 28.78
CA ALA A 373 -19.58 -1.79 27.90
C ALA A 373 -20.27 -0.60 28.56
N HIS A 374 -19.64 0.53 28.57
CA HIS A 374 -20.21 1.76 29.08
C HIS A 374 -19.66 2.99 28.36
N ILE A 375 -20.42 4.07 28.43
CA ILE A 375 -19.95 5.39 28.02
C ILE A 375 -19.68 6.14 29.32
N PRO A 376 -18.39 6.48 29.61
CA PRO A 376 -18.06 7.31 30.76
C PRO A 376 -18.89 8.59 30.76
N SER A 377 -19.28 9.08 31.90
CA SER A 377 -19.92 10.40 32.02
C SER A 377 -18.95 11.50 31.55
N VAL A 378 -19.49 12.68 31.23
CA VAL A 378 -18.66 13.83 30.86
C VAL A 378 -17.68 14.21 31.97
N GLU A 379 -18.06 14.02 33.24
CA GLU A 379 -17.21 14.26 34.39
C GLU A 379 -16.03 13.31 34.47
N GLU A 380 -16.23 12.03 34.10
CA GLU A 380 -15.17 11.02 34.06
C GLU A 380 -14.22 11.22 32.85
N ALA A 381 -14.76 11.67 31.72
CA ALA A 381 -13.99 11.97 30.52
C ALA A 381 -13.33 13.36 30.54
N ALA A 382 -13.73 14.24 31.44
CA ALA A 382 -13.39 15.67 31.41
C ALA A 382 -11.89 15.94 31.40
N GLU A 383 -11.10 15.26 32.22
CA GLU A 383 -9.64 15.46 32.28
C GLU A 383 -8.95 15.09 30.94
N ALA A 384 -9.36 13.99 30.33
CA ALA A 384 -8.82 13.56 29.04
C ALA A 384 -9.20 14.52 27.90
N ILE A 385 -10.47 14.97 27.89
CA ILE A 385 -10.96 15.95 26.91
C ILE A 385 -10.26 17.30 27.10
N GLU A 386 -10.13 17.78 28.35
CA GLU A 386 -9.43 19.03 28.63
C GLU A 386 -7.98 18.99 28.17
N ALA A 387 -7.27 17.89 28.46
CA ALA A 387 -5.89 17.70 28.00
C ALA A 387 -5.77 17.72 26.46
N ARG A 388 -6.67 17.02 25.76
CA ARG A 388 -6.71 16.96 24.29
C ARG A 388 -7.01 18.33 23.68
N LEU A 389 -8.06 19.02 24.17
CA LEU A 389 -8.41 20.35 23.69
C LEU A 389 -7.31 21.37 23.96
N ALA A 390 -6.65 21.27 25.12
CA ALA A 390 -5.53 22.12 25.45
C ALA A 390 -4.34 21.88 24.52
N GLU A 391 -4.02 20.64 24.22
CA GLU A 391 -2.94 20.29 23.27
C GLU A 391 -3.24 20.84 21.88
N GLN A 392 -4.45 20.65 21.39
CA GLN A 392 -4.87 21.18 20.08
C GLN A 392 -4.83 22.72 20.04
N ALA A 393 -5.29 23.38 21.11
CA ALA A 393 -5.23 24.84 21.19
C ALA A 393 -3.79 25.37 21.25
N MET A 394 -2.90 24.69 22.00
CA MET A 394 -1.47 25.03 22.02
C MET A 394 -0.82 24.85 20.67
N GLN A 395 -1.18 23.80 19.94
CA GLN A 395 -0.66 23.50 18.60
C GLN A 395 -1.08 24.59 17.59
N ASN A 396 -2.35 25.01 17.64
CA ASN A 396 -2.85 26.10 16.81
C ASN A 396 -2.13 27.42 17.10
N ILE A 397 -1.95 27.77 18.37
CA ILE A 397 -1.21 28.99 18.75
C ILE A 397 0.24 28.93 18.26
N ALA A 398 0.90 27.78 18.41
CA ALA A 398 2.27 27.60 17.93
C ALA A 398 2.40 27.78 16.42
N TYR A 399 1.44 27.23 15.67
CA TYR A 399 1.34 27.38 14.22
C TYR A 399 1.13 28.86 13.81
N ASP A 400 0.14 29.52 14.43
CA ASP A 400 -0.16 30.93 14.16
C ASP A 400 1.04 31.84 14.44
N LYS A 401 1.75 31.57 15.56
CA LYS A 401 2.97 32.33 15.90
C LYS A 401 4.15 32.04 14.96
N ALA A 402 4.26 30.85 14.46
CA ALA A 402 5.24 30.53 13.42
C ALA A 402 4.87 31.19 12.08
N GLY A 403 3.56 31.27 11.76
CA GLY A 403 3.06 31.99 10.59
C GLY A 403 3.33 33.51 10.67
N GLU A 404 2.98 34.15 11.80
CA GLU A 404 3.30 35.57 12.06
C GLU A 404 4.82 35.86 11.91
N ALA A 405 5.66 34.92 12.38
CA ALA A 405 7.09 35.00 12.25
C ALA A 405 7.55 34.84 10.79
N PHE A 406 6.90 33.99 10.01
CA PHE A 406 7.19 33.82 8.59
C PHE A 406 6.76 35.05 7.75
N ASP A 407 5.63 35.68 8.10
CA ASP A 407 5.22 36.94 7.47
C ASP A 407 6.30 38.03 7.64
N ALA A 408 6.93 38.12 8.80
CA ALA A 408 8.05 39.01 9.03
C ALA A 408 9.28 38.65 8.17
N VAL A 409 9.52 37.37 7.84
CA VAL A 409 10.56 36.93 6.87
C VAL A 409 10.26 37.51 5.49
N ILE A 410 8.99 37.47 5.05
CA ILE A 410 8.55 38.00 3.76
C ILE A 410 8.79 39.53 3.70
N ASP A 411 8.61 40.23 4.82
CA ASP A 411 8.86 41.66 4.97
C ASP A 411 10.36 42.03 5.01
N GLY A 412 11.25 41.02 5.01
CA GLY A 412 12.70 41.18 4.92
C GLY A 412 13.45 41.21 6.26
N GLU A 413 12.78 40.87 7.37
CA GLU A 413 13.40 40.77 8.69
C GLU A 413 14.38 39.59 8.78
N SER A 414 15.46 39.79 9.55
CA SER A 414 16.42 38.71 9.82
C SER A 414 15.90 37.75 10.91
N LEU A 415 16.48 36.55 10.96
CA LEU A 415 16.09 35.55 11.97
C LEU A 415 16.26 36.11 13.40
N GLU A 416 17.27 36.93 13.65
CA GLU A 416 17.52 37.57 14.95
C GLU A 416 16.45 38.62 15.29
N GLN A 417 15.98 39.39 14.29
CA GLN A 417 14.91 40.38 14.47
C GLN A 417 13.59 39.65 14.76
N ILE A 418 13.30 38.58 14.04
CA ILE A 418 12.13 37.74 14.25
C ILE A 418 12.16 37.12 15.65
N ALA A 419 13.30 36.62 16.11
CA ALA A 419 13.48 36.10 17.46
C ALA A 419 13.13 37.14 18.53
N LEU A 420 13.54 38.39 18.35
CA LEU A 420 13.19 39.49 19.24
C LEU A 420 11.69 39.80 19.20
N LEU A 421 11.08 39.87 18.03
CA LEU A 421 9.65 40.14 17.83
C LEU A 421 8.79 39.07 18.48
N THR A 422 9.19 37.80 18.36
CA THR A 422 8.45 36.64 18.87
C THR A 422 8.85 36.22 20.28
N GLN A 423 9.79 36.93 20.91
CA GLN A 423 10.38 36.57 22.22
C GLN A 423 10.95 35.16 22.27
N LYS A 424 11.53 34.72 21.16
CA LYS A 424 12.20 33.42 21.01
C LYS A 424 13.72 33.60 20.96
N THR A 425 14.43 32.50 20.99
CA THR A 425 15.88 32.46 20.89
C THR A 425 16.26 31.83 19.55
N VAL A 426 17.21 32.43 18.85
CA VAL A 426 17.87 31.76 17.72
C VAL A 426 18.77 30.67 18.27
N MET A 427 18.62 29.47 17.81
CA MET A 427 19.45 28.33 18.15
C MET A 427 20.37 27.98 16.98
N ASP A 428 21.59 27.56 17.29
CA ASP A 428 22.58 27.12 16.30
C ASP A 428 22.72 25.59 16.34
N THR A 429 22.92 24.99 15.17
CA THR A 429 23.37 23.59 15.09
C THR A 429 24.89 23.54 14.97
N ASP A 430 25.49 22.39 15.27
CA ASP A 430 26.78 22.03 14.71
C ASP A 430 26.65 21.65 13.22
N PHE A 431 27.75 21.28 12.56
CA PHE A 431 27.70 20.72 11.22
C PHE A 431 27.08 19.34 11.24
N PHE A 432 26.09 19.13 10.41
CA PHE A 432 25.39 17.86 10.22
C PHE A 432 25.34 17.47 8.75
N ASP A 433 25.23 16.16 8.49
CA ASP A 433 25.03 15.60 7.16
C ASP A 433 23.54 15.32 6.90
N GLN A 434 23.22 14.85 5.70
CA GLN A 434 21.84 14.52 5.29
C GLN A 434 21.23 13.37 6.11
N ASN A 435 22.07 12.50 6.68
CA ASN A 435 21.62 11.43 7.58
C ASN A 435 21.45 11.91 9.03
N ALA A 436 21.46 13.23 9.23
CA ALA A 436 21.35 13.90 10.53
C ALA A 436 22.50 13.63 11.52
N SER A 437 23.62 13.08 11.06
CA SER A 437 24.81 12.91 11.92
C SER A 437 25.35 14.27 12.30
N GLY A 438 25.39 14.56 13.59
CA GLY A 438 25.79 15.86 14.14
C GLY A 438 24.63 16.69 14.67
N LEU A 439 23.39 16.23 14.57
CA LEU A 439 22.22 16.85 15.20
C LEU A 439 21.86 16.10 16.49
N ASP A 440 21.73 16.87 17.58
CA ASP A 440 21.22 16.37 18.86
C ASP A 440 19.85 16.97 19.14
N MET A 441 18.85 16.47 18.41
CA MET A 441 17.45 16.90 18.57
C MET A 441 16.50 15.76 18.22
N GLY A 442 15.28 15.82 18.77
CA GLY A 442 14.19 14.92 18.35
C GLY A 442 13.85 15.14 16.87
N GLN A 443 13.63 14.04 16.12
CA GLN A 443 13.33 14.07 14.68
C GLN A 443 14.40 14.81 13.85
N ALA A 444 15.65 14.54 14.18
CA ALA A 444 16.81 15.12 13.51
C ALA A 444 16.81 14.88 11.99
N ALA A 445 16.26 13.75 11.51
CA ALA A 445 16.15 13.44 10.09
C ALA A 445 15.27 14.45 9.34
N ASP A 446 14.07 14.75 9.87
CA ASP A 446 13.14 15.69 9.25
C ASP A 446 13.73 17.11 9.21
N PHE A 447 14.48 17.47 10.27
CA PHE A 447 15.19 18.74 10.32
C PHE A 447 16.32 18.81 9.28
N ALA A 448 17.09 17.75 9.14
CA ALA A 448 18.15 17.65 8.14
C ALA A 448 17.59 17.78 6.73
N ASP A 449 16.52 17.03 6.41
CA ASP A 449 15.86 17.09 5.10
C ASP A 449 15.34 18.51 4.79
N ALA A 450 14.69 19.15 5.76
CA ALA A 450 14.25 20.53 5.60
C ALA A 450 15.44 21.48 5.35
N ALA A 451 16.53 21.37 6.10
CA ALA A 451 17.71 22.21 5.95
C ALA A 451 18.44 21.94 4.61
N PHE A 452 18.49 20.68 4.16
CA PHE A 452 19.15 20.32 2.89
C PHE A 452 18.37 20.79 1.66
N SER A 453 17.09 21.10 1.78
CA SER A 453 16.28 21.68 0.72
C SER A 453 16.51 23.20 0.54
N LEU A 454 17.20 23.85 1.48
CA LEU A 454 17.41 25.31 1.49
C LEU A 454 18.73 25.73 0.86
N GLU A 455 18.71 26.85 0.18
CA GLU A 455 19.93 27.55 -0.22
C GLU A 455 20.56 28.28 0.97
N LYS A 456 21.87 28.56 0.86
CA LYS A 456 22.59 29.30 1.88
C LYS A 456 21.99 30.69 2.11
N GLN A 457 21.80 31.08 3.36
CA GLN A 457 21.23 32.36 3.84
C GLN A 457 19.72 32.53 3.63
N LEU A 458 19.03 31.61 2.97
CA LEU A 458 17.57 31.63 2.92
C LEU A 458 16.98 31.10 4.24
N ILE A 459 15.87 31.73 4.66
CA ILE A 459 15.05 31.27 5.77
C ILE A 459 13.91 30.42 5.16
N SER A 460 13.62 29.29 5.75
CA SER A 460 12.53 28.40 5.29
C SER A 460 11.16 29.05 5.51
N ASP A 461 10.17 28.57 4.79
CA ASP A 461 8.78 28.60 5.24
C ASP A 461 8.64 27.87 6.60
N VAL A 462 7.45 27.93 7.20
CA VAL A 462 7.17 27.22 8.45
C VAL A 462 7.25 25.70 8.21
N LYS A 463 8.22 25.06 8.84
CA LYS A 463 8.39 23.61 8.79
C LYS A 463 7.83 22.98 10.07
N GLN A 464 6.90 22.06 9.91
CA GLN A 464 6.46 21.22 11.03
C GLN A 464 7.42 20.04 11.17
N ILE A 465 8.07 19.92 12.31
CA ILE A 465 8.98 18.81 12.64
C ILE A 465 8.52 18.27 13.99
N GLY A 466 7.94 17.10 13.97
CA GLY A 466 7.23 16.56 15.10
C GLY A 466 6.05 17.41 15.53
N ASN A 467 6.01 17.73 16.81
CA ASN A 467 4.93 18.54 17.40
C ASN A 467 5.28 20.04 17.41
N ALA A 468 6.39 20.48 16.83
CA ALA A 468 6.81 21.87 16.86
C ALA A 468 6.96 22.44 15.44
N TYR A 469 6.97 23.77 15.35
CA TYR A 469 7.14 24.50 14.10
C TYR A 469 8.48 25.21 14.11
N PHE A 470 9.14 25.25 12.96
CA PHE A 470 10.50 25.77 12.82
C PHE A 470 10.59 26.77 11.66
N LEU A 471 11.38 27.82 11.87
CA LEU A 471 11.99 28.61 10.80
C LEU A 471 13.48 28.30 10.80
N ILE A 472 13.99 27.81 9.68
CA ILE A 472 15.36 27.29 9.54
C ILE A 472 16.12 28.15 8.55
N LYS A 473 17.36 28.52 8.88
CA LYS A 473 18.27 29.26 8.00
C LYS A 473 19.60 28.51 7.90
N VAL A 474 19.98 28.12 6.69
CA VAL A 474 21.30 27.54 6.46
C VAL A 474 22.35 28.64 6.43
N VAL A 475 23.26 28.64 7.40
CA VAL A 475 24.30 29.68 7.53
C VAL A 475 25.61 29.29 6.86
N GLU A 476 25.94 27.99 6.84
CA GLU A 476 27.15 27.50 6.21
C GLU A 476 26.89 26.16 5.51
N ILE A 477 27.47 26.00 4.33
CA ILE A 477 27.45 24.78 3.54
C ILE A 477 28.90 24.36 3.34
N ARG A 478 29.18 23.08 3.59
CA ARG A 478 30.43 22.42 3.22
C ARG A 478 30.11 21.43 2.11
N ASP A 479 30.62 21.72 0.95
CA ASP A 479 30.52 20.83 -0.19
C ASP A 479 31.36 19.55 0.05
N PRO A 480 31.04 18.45 -0.64
CA PRO A 480 31.86 17.25 -0.59
C PRO A 480 33.30 17.55 -0.97
N GLU A 481 34.23 17.16 -0.11
CA GLU A 481 35.67 17.28 -0.35
C GLU A 481 36.26 15.89 -0.59
N GLN A 482 37.28 15.84 -1.45
CA GLN A 482 38.01 14.61 -1.73
C GLN A 482 38.69 14.10 -0.46
N LEU A 483 38.27 12.89 -0.01
CA LEU A 483 38.92 12.23 1.12
C LEU A 483 40.32 11.73 0.71
N PRO A 484 41.34 11.95 1.52
CA PRO A 484 42.68 11.44 1.23
C PRO A 484 42.70 9.91 1.25
N LEU A 485 43.61 9.31 0.47
CA LEU A 485 43.70 7.85 0.33
C LEU A 485 43.79 7.14 1.71
N ASP A 486 44.54 7.67 2.63
CA ASP A 486 44.73 7.06 3.97
C ASP A 486 43.39 6.94 4.73
N ALA A 487 42.47 7.90 4.54
CA ALA A 487 41.17 7.87 5.21
C ALA A 487 40.22 6.80 4.62
N VAL A 488 40.42 6.40 3.37
CA VAL A 488 39.53 5.47 2.65
C VAL A 488 40.19 4.15 2.27
N GLN A 489 41.50 4.01 2.54
CA GLN A 489 42.33 2.86 2.16
C GLN A 489 41.71 1.53 2.63
N GLU A 490 41.21 1.47 3.84
CA GLU A 490 40.65 0.26 4.41
C GLU A 490 39.32 -0.11 3.72
N ARG A 491 38.50 0.88 3.38
CA ARG A 491 37.27 0.69 2.62
C ARG A 491 37.54 0.19 1.21
N ILE A 492 38.57 0.76 0.56
CA ILE A 492 39.03 0.33 -0.78
C ILE A 492 39.57 -1.10 -0.71
N ARG A 493 40.39 -1.40 0.29
CA ARG A 493 40.97 -2.74 0.48
C ARG A 493 39.87 -3.79 0.58
N LYS A 494 38.88 -3.60 1.44
CA LYS A 494 37.73 -4.52 1.58
C LYS A 494 36.94 -4.69 0.28
N THR A 495 36.75 -3.60 -0.46
CA THR A 495 36.07 -3.65 -1.76
C THR A 495 36.85 -4.47 -2.76
N LEU A 496 38.16 -4.24 -2.88
CA LEU A 496 39.04 -4.97 -3.78
C LEU A 496 39.20 -6.43 -3.37
N GLU A 497 39.34 -6.74 -2.09
CA GLU A 497 39.36 -8.12 -1.58
C GLU A 497 38.10 -8.87 -2.03
N LYS A 498 36.93 -8.28 -1.84
CA LYS A 498 35.67 -8.88 -2.30
C LYS A 498 35.66 -9.12 -3.81
N GLN A 499 36.09 -8.13 -4.60
CA GLN A 499 36.16 -8.25 -6.06
C GLN A 499 37.15 -9.34 -6.51
N LEU A 500 38.34 -9.39 -5.91
CA LEU A 500 39.37 -10.37 -6.23
C LEU A 500 38.94 -11.80 -5.84
N ARG A 501 38.30 -11.96 -4.67
CA ARG A 501 37.73 -13.26 -4.25
C ARG A 501 36.64 -13.72 -5.20
N MET A 502 35.77 -12.81 -5.64
CA MET A 502 34.75 -13.11 -6.66
C MET A 502 35.39 -13.54 -7.98
N ALA A 503 36.41 -12.82 -8.46
CA ALA A 503 37.11 -13.15 -9.69
C ALA A 503 37.86 -14.51 -9.59
N ALA A 504 38.50 -14.79 -8.46
CA ALA A 504 39.17 -16.07 -8.22
C ALA A 504 38.18 -17.25 -8.17
N ALA A 505 37.03 -17.05 -7.52
CA ALA A 505 35.99 -18.06 -7.46
C ALA A 505 35.37 -18.31 -8.84
N GLU A 506 35.16 -17.27 -9.64
CA GLU A 506 34.66 -17.39 -11.01
C GLU A 506 35.66 -18.13 -11.89
N ALA A 507 36.96 -17.77 -11.84
CA ALA A 507 38.00 -18.45 -12.59
C ALA A 507 38.09 -19.94 -12.21
N LYS A 508 38.01 -20.25 -10.90
CA LYS A 508 38.00 -21.65 -10.42
C LYS A 508 36.76 -22.41 -10.90
N ALA A 509 35.60 -21.75 -10.89
CA ALA A 509 34.36 -22.36 -11.40
C ALA A 509 34.44 -22.64 -12.93
N GLN A 510 35.05 -21.75 -13.69
CA GLN A 510 35.29 -21.94 -15.12
C GLN A 510 36.28 -23.07 -15.41
N GLU A 511 37.37 -23.17 -14.65
CA GLU A 511 38.31 -24.28 -14.69
C GLU A 511 37.59 -25.61 -14.43
N LEU A 512 36.86 -25.71 -13.33
CA LEU A 512 36.11 -26.92 -12.95
C LEU A 512 35.06 -27.29 -14.01
N LEU A 513 34.38 -26.32 -14.60
CA LEU A 513 33.45 -26.57 -15.70
C LEU A 513 34.15 -27.12 -16.92
N SER A 514 35.30 -26.56 -17.32
CA SER A 514 36.10 -27.02 -18.46
C SER A 514 36.56 -28.48 -18.27
N ASP A 515 37.04 -28.78 -17.07
CA ASP A 515 37.52 -30.13 -16.74
C ASP A 515 36.37 -31.14 -16.68
N ALA A 516 35.23 -30.75 -16.10
CA ALA A 516 34.03 -31.57 -16.02
C ALA A 516 33.43 -31.91 -17.40
N GLN A 517 33.64 -31.06 -18.43
CA GLN A 517 33.20 -31.35 -19.80
C GLN A 517 33.90 -32.56 -20.42
N SER A 518 35.09 -32.88 -19.94
CA SER A 518 35.89 -34.02 -20.44
C SER A 518 35.59 -35.33 -19.65
N ALA A 519 34.87 -35.24 -18.56
CA ALA A 519 34.49 -36.37 -17.71
C ALA A 519 33.22 -37.06 -18.19
N GLU A 520 33.01 -38.29 -17.79
CA GLU A 520 31.78 -39.04 -18.10
C GLU A 520 30.52 -38.32 -17.56
N ASN A 521 30.59 -37.82 -16.33
CA ASN A 521 29.54 -37.02 -15.71
C ASN A 521 30.11 -36.23 -14.52
N LEU A 522 29.34 -35.25 -14.00
CA LEU A 522 29.77 -34.38 -12.91
C LEU A 522 30.04 -35.16 -11.60
N THR A 523 29.33 -36.28 -11.38
CA THR A 523 29.48 -37.10 -10.17
C THR A 523 30.84 -37.84 -10.17
N ALA A 524 31.19 -38.47 -11.27
CA ALA A 524 32.48 -39.12 -11.45
C ALA A 524 33.62 -38.10 -11.33
N PHE A 525 33.48 -36.96 -11.99
CA PHE A 525 34.45 -35.86 -11.94
C PHE A 525 34.69 -35.38 -10.49
N ALA A 526 33.61 -35.18 -9.74
CA ALA A 526 33.72 -34.73 -8.34
C ALA A 526 34.43 -35.76 -7.46
N GLN A 527 34.15 -37.04 -7.65
CA GLN A 527 34.80 -38.13 -6.89
C GLN A 527 36.30 -38.23 -7.21
N GLU A 528 36.66 -38.20 -8.48
CA GLU A 528 38.06 -38.28 -8.92
C GLU A 528 38.91 -37.09 -8.44
N ASN A 529 38.30 -35.92 -8.29
CA ASN A 529 38.97 -34.69 -7.85
C ASN A 529 38.77 -34.36 -6.36
N ASN A 530 38.15 -35.26 -5.56
CA ASN A 530 37.84 -35.06 -4.15
C ASN A 530 37.02 -33.78 -3.88
N LEU A 531 36.11 -33.43 -4.78
CA LEU A 531 35.23 -32.27 -4.64
C LEU A 531 33.92 -32.63 -3.94
N THR A 532 33.40 -31.72 -3.15
CA THR A 532 32.09 -31.89 -2.51
C THR A 532 30.99 -31.64 -3.53
N LEU A 533 30.36 -32.71 -4.01
CA LEU A 533 29.18 -32.63 -4.85
C LEU A 533 27.93 -32.58 -3.98
N SER A 534 27.13 -31.54 -4.17
CA SER A 534 25.81 -31.40 -3.55
C SER A 534 24.69 -31.65 -4.55
N ALA A 535 23.47 -31.82 -4.06
CA ALA A 535 22.30 -31.95 -4.90
C ALA A 535 21.14 -31.15 -4.29
N THR A 536 20.35 -30.54 -5.16
CA THR A 536 19.10 -29.92 -4.72
C THR A 536 18.02 -30.97 -4.45
N GLU A 537 17.05 -30.61 -3.64
CA GLU A 537 15.74 -31.25 -3.66
C GLU A 537 15.03 -30.95 -4.98
N LEU A 538 13.87 -31.57 -5.19
CA LEU A 538 13.01 -31.27 -6.34
C LEU A 538 12.36 -29.90 -6.15
N PHE A 539 12.62 -28.97 -7.04
CA PHE A 539 12.08 -27.60 -7.01
C PHE A 539 11.34 -27.24 -8.29
N THR A 540 10.35 -26.36 -8.19
CA THR A 540 9.70 -25.71 -9.33
C THR A 540 10.45 -24.45 -9.74
N ARG A 541 9.99 -23.76 -10.80
CA ARG A 541 10.62 -22.50 -11.25
C ARG A 541 10.49 -21.34 -10.29
N ASN A 542 9.53 -21.40 -9.39
CA ASN A 542 9.20 -20.32 -8.46
C ASN A 542 9.70 -20.55 -7.03
N ASP A 543 10.22 -21.76 -6.77
CA ASP A 543 10.66 -22.14 -5.43
C ASP A 543 11.99 -21.45 -5.07
N PHE A 544 12.16 -21.29 -3.77
CA PHE A 544 13.47 -20.98 -3.19
C PHE A 544 14.30 -22.27 -3.18
N VAL A 545 15.49 -22.24 -3.75
CA VAL A 545 16.40 -23.40 -3.76
C VAL A 545 17.40 -23.24 -2.61
N GLN A 546 17.42 -24.21 -1.69
CA GLN A 546 18.34 -24.21 -0.56
C GLN A 546 19.79 -24.12 -1.08
N ASP A 547 20.67 -23.39 -0.38
CA ASP A 547 22.07 -23.13 -0.72
C ASP A 547 22.34 -22.32 -2.00
N VAL A 548 21.30 -21.99 -2.77
CA VAL A 548 21.39 -21.21 -4.00
C VAL A 548 20.67 -19.86 -3.88
N GLY A 549 19.54 -19.86 -3.14
CA GLY A 549 18.66 -18.72 -3.04
C GLY A 549 17.60 -18.67 -4.14
N LYS A 550 17.00 -17.50 -4.33
CA LYS A 550 16.07 -17.22 -5.42
C LYS A 550 16.81 -16.62 -6.60
N SER A 551 17.22 -17.48 -7.55
CA SER A 551 17.96 -17.06 -8.74
C SER A 551 17.25 -17.51 -10.02
N ALA A 552 16.73 -16.55 -10.78
CA ALA A 552 16.06 -16.81 -12.05
C ALA A 552 17.04 -17.41 -13.09
N ASP A 553 18.32 -17.01 -13.05
CA ASP A 553 19.36 -17.52 -13.96
C ASP A 553 19.70 -18.98 -13.66
N PHE A 554 19.88 -19.33 -12.39
CA PHE A 554 20.10 -20.72 -11.96
C PHE A 554 18.90 -21.60 -12.34
N THR A 555 17.70 -21.16 -11.98
CA THR A 555 16.47 -21.90 -12.28
C THR A 555 16.27 -22.09 -13.77
N SER A 556 16.43 -21.03 -14.58
CA SER A 556 16.31 -21.12 -16.04
C SER A 556 17.33 -22.07 -16.65
N ALA A 557 18.56 -22.08 -16.16
CA ALA A 557 19.60 -22.98 -16.61
C ALA A 557 19.29 -24.43 -16.24
N ALA A 558 18.90 -24.69 -14.99
CA ALA A 558 18.54 -26.02 -14.50
C ALA A 558 17.43 -26.68 -15.34
N PHE A 559 16.36 -25.94 -15.64
CA PHE A 559 15.23 -26.47 -16.43
C PHE A 559 15.53 -26.71 -17.92
N LYS A 560 16.69 -26.25 -18.43
CA LYS A 560 17.18 -26.57 -19.78
C LYS A 560 17.98 -27.87 -19.84
N LEU A 561 18.39 -28.41 -18.68
CA LEU A 561 19.14 -29.66 -18.60
C LEU A 561 18.23 -30.86 -18.92
N THR A 562 18.83 -31.86 -19.52
CA THR A 562 18.19 -33.11 -19.89
C THR A 562 19.18 -34.27 -19.70
N PRO A 563 18.71 -35.52 -19.63
CA PRO A 563 19.64 -36.67 -19.60
C PRO A 563 20.65 -36.69 -20.74
N ASN A 564 20.28 -36.19 -21.95
CA ASN A 564 21.16 -36.14 -23.13
C ASN A 564 22.09 -34.89 -23.14
N ARG A 565 21.81 -33.90 -22.31
CA ARG A 565 22.62 -32.70 -22.09
C ARG A 565 22.66 -32.42 -20.60
N PRO A 566 23.37 -33.26 -19.83
CA PRO A 566 23.30 -33.21 -18.40
C PRO A 566 24.03 -32.02 -17.79
N LEU A 567 25.14 -31.58 -18.38
CA LEU A 567 25.98 -30.50 -17.82
C LEU A 567 25.57 -29.13 -18.38
N CYS A 568 25.46 -28.14 -17.50
CA CYS A 568 25.27 -26.74 -17.90
C CYS A 568 26.52 -26.22 -18.60
N PRO A 569 26.41 -25.64 -19.82
CA PRO A 569 27.58 -25.22 -20.59
C PRO A 569 28.27 -23.94 -20.07
N ARG A 570 27.76 -23.35 -19.00
CA ARG A 570 28.32 -22.13 -18.40
C ARG A 570 28.25 -22.18 -16.90
N VAL A 571 29.14 -21.46 -16.26
CA VAL A 571 29.08 -21.18 -14.82
C VAL A 571 27.87 -20.29 -14.51
N LEU A 572 27.19 -20.55 -13.41
CA LEU A 572 26.08 -19.76 -12.92
C LEU A 572 26.52 -18.96 -11.71
N LYS A 573 26.18 -17.67 -11.71
CA LYS A 573 26.46 -16.76 -10.60
C LYS A 573 25.17 -16.49 -9.84
N THR A 574 25.27 -16.55 -8.53
CA THR A 574 24.20 -16.13 -7.59
C THR A 574 24.80 -15.28 -6.48
N ASP A 575 23.96 -14.78 -5.59
CA ASP A 575 24.43 -14.06 -4.39
C ASP A 575 25.20 -14.98 -3.41
N GLN A 576 25.05 -16.30 -3.55
CA GLN A 576 25.68 -17.31 -2.69
C GLN A 576 27.01 -17.85 -3.26
N GLY A 577 27.41 -17.43 -4.47
CA GLY A 577 28.63 -17.85 -5.13
C GLY A 577 28.44 -18.32 -6.57
N PHE A 578 29.38 -19.15 -7.04
CA PHE A 578 29.39 -19.69 -8.41
C PHE A 578 29.06 -21.18 -8.41
N TYR A 579 28.34 -21.62 -9.44
CA TYR A 579 27.84 -22.98 -9.52
C TYR A 579 28.14 -23.60 -10.88
N VAL A 580 28.61 -24.85 -10.85
CA VAL A 580 28.62 -25.77 -11.98
C VAL A 580 27.53 -26.80 -11.72
N ILE A 581 26.51 -26.87 -12.57
CA ILE A 581 25.33 -27.70 -12.35
C ILE A 581 25.18 -28.79 -13.41
N ALA A 582 24.65 -29.93 -12.97
CA ALA A 582 24.32 -31.04 -13.87
C ALA A 582 22.93 -31.60 -13.54
N PHE A 583 22.28 -32.15 -14.56
CA PHE A 583 20.99 -32.83 -14.44
C PHE A 583 21.06 -33.98 -13.43
N LYS A 584 20.09 -34.03 -12.52
CA LYS A 584 19.88 -35.15 -11.61
C LYS A 584 18.56 -35.85 -11.92
N GLU A 585 17.47 -35.12 -11.82
CA GLU A 585 16.12 -35.67 -11.96
C GLU A 585 15.15 -34.62 -12.45
N LYS A 586 14.16 -35.04 -13.24
CA LYS A 586 13.05 -34.19 -13.68
C LYS A 586 11.74 -34.92 -13.45
N GLN A 587 10.86 -34.35 -12.68
CA GLN A 587 9.53 -34.88 -12.40
C GLN A 587 8.47 -34.03 -13.10
N VAL A 588 7.76 -34.65 -14.03
CA VAL A 588 6.62 -34.04 -14.72
C VAL A 588 5.35 -34.48 -14.03
N PRO A 589 4.37 -33.58 -13.82
CA PRO A 589 3.08 -33.94 -13.23
C PRO A 589 2.39 -35.08 -13.99
N GLU A 590 1.72 -35.95 -13.23
CA GLU A 590 0.93 -37.06 -13.79
C GLU A 590 -0.23 -36.57 -14.64
N SER A 591 -0.60 -37.35 -15.69
CA SER A 591 -1.64 -36.94 -16.63
C SER A 591 -3.00 -36.71 -15.96
N GLU A 592 -3.32 -37.49 -14.93
CA GLU A 592 -4.57 -37.34 -14.15
C GLU A 592 -4.61 -35.99 -13.42
N LYS A 593 -3.54 -35.62 -12.73
CA LYS A 593 -3.43 -34.32 -12.05
C LYS A 593 -3.49 -33.14 -13.01
N ILE A 594 -2.94 -33.31 -14.22
CA ILE A 594 -3.04 -32.27 -15.25
C ILE A 594 -4.50 -32.08 -15.64
N GLN A 595 -5.25 -33.16 -15.92
CA GLN A 595 -6.65 -33.07 -16.34
C GLN A 595 -7.56 -32.51 -15.24
N GLU A 596 -7.33 -32.92 -14.00
CA GLU A 596 -8.09 -32.42 -12.84
C GLU A 596 -7.97 -30.89 -12.67
N ASN A 597 -6.75 -30.36 -12.79
CA ASN A 597 -6.50 -28.93 -12.56
C ASN A 597 -6.67 -28.05 -13.82
N LEU A 598 -6.84 -28.66 -15.00
CA LEU A 598 -6.89 -27.94 -16.27
C LEU A 598 -8.02 -26.89 -16.34
N PRO A 599 -9.25 -27.12 -15.83
CA PRO A 599 -10.31 -26.11 -15.84
C PRO A 599 -9.93 -24.86 -15.05
N ASP A 600 -9.41 -25.03 -13.84
CA ASP A 600 -9.03 -23.92 -12.95
C ASP A 600 -7.86 -23.11 -13.53
N VAL A 601 -6.85 -23.81 -14.04
CA VAL A 601 -5.70 -23.17 -14.72
C VAL A 601 -6.15 -22.39 -15.94
N LYS A 602 -7.08 -22.93 -16.73
CA LYS A 602 -7.65 -22.27 -17.90
C LYS A 602 -8.38 -20.99 -17.51
N GLN A 603 -9.17 -21.04 -16.45
CA GLN A 603 -9.91 -19.90 -15.91
C GLN A 603 -8.93 -18.82 -15.38
N GLN A 604 -7.95 -19.22 -14.57
CA GLN A 604 -6.95 -18.31 -14.02
C GLN A 604 -6.14 -17.62 -15.14
N LEU A 605 -5.68 -18.40 -16.12
CA LEU A 605 -4.91 -17.87 -17.23
C LEU A 605 -5.76 -16.96 -18.12
N LEU A 606 -7.05 -17.28 -18.30
CA LEU A 606 -8.00 -16.44 -19.03
C LEU A 606 -8.18 -15.08 -18.33
N GLN A 607 -8.40 -15.07 -17.03
CA GLN A 607 -8.52 -13.83 -16.24
C GLN A 607 -7.26 -12.98 -16.35
N THR A 608 -6.08 -13.61 -16.24
CA THR A 608 -4.78 -12.92 -16.39
C THR A 608 -4.63 -12.30 -17.78
N LYS A 609 -4.92 -13.06 -18.84
CA LYS A 609 -4.84 -12.58 -20.23
C LYS A 609 -5.87 -11.48 -20.51
N GLN A 610 -7.07 -11.60 -19.97
CA GLN A 610 -8.10 -10.58 -20.07
C GLN A 610 -7.65 -9.28 -19.41
N GLY A 611 -7.09 -9.36 -18.19
CA GLY A 611 -6.54 -8.18 -17.49
C GLY A 611 -5.43 -7.51 -18.30
N GLN A 612 -4.47 -8.31 -18.80
CA GLN A 612 -3.36 -7.79 -19.61
C GLN A 612 -3.86 -7.16 -20.93
N SER A 613 -4.80 -7.82 -21.62
CA SER A 613 -5.34 -7.33 -22.88
C SER A 613 -6.14 -6.04 -22.69
N TYR A 614 -6.93 -5.95 -21.62
CA TYR A 614 -7.65 -4.74 -21.27
C TYR A 614 -6.70 -3.59 -20.97
N GLN A 615 -5.67 -3.83 -20.14
CA GLN A 615 -4.70 -2.81 -19.80
C GLN A 615 -3.90 -2.34 -21.03
N ALA A 616 -3.50 -3.26 -21.90
CA ALA A 616 -2.84 -2.92 -23.16
C ALA A 616 -3.73 -2.06 -24.06
N TRP A 617 -5.02 -2.38 -24.13
CA TRP A 617 -6.00 -1.60 -24.87
C TRP A 617 -6.20 -0.20 -24.28
N ILE A 618 -6.31 -0.07 -22.94
CA ILE A 618 -6.38 1.22 -22.25
C ILE A 618 -5.13 2.06 -22.53
N ASN A 619 -3.94 1.46 -22.44
CA ASN A 619 -2.69 2.15 -22.74
C ASN A 619 -2.66 2.65 -24.20
N ALA A 620 -3.13 1.84 -25.14
CA ALA A 620 -3.25 2.26 -26.54
C ALA A 620 -4.25 3.41 -26.75
N LEU A 621 -5.36 3.46 -25.99
CA LEU A 621 -6.27 4.60 -25.99
C LEU A 621 -5.59 5.85 -25.42
N ARG A 622 -4.85 5.70 -24.34
CA ARG A 622 -4.11 6.80 -23.68
C ARG A 622 -3.06 7.39 -24.61
N ASP A 623 -2.27 6.56 -25.28
CA ASP A 623 -1.23 6.97 -26.22
C ASP A 623 -1.79 7.71 -27.46
N ASN A 624 -3.04 7.44 -27.83
CA ASN A 624 -3.73 8.06 -28.96
C ASN A 624 -4.69 9.20 -28.56
N SER A 625 -4.63 9.68 -27.33
CA SER A 625 -5.49 10.72 -26.78
C SER A 625 -4.65 11.87 -26.23
N GLU A 626 -5.21 13.06 -26.30
CA GLU A 626 -4.63 14.25 -25.67
C GLU A 626 -5.10 14.32 -24.21
N ILE A 627 -4.14 14.17 -23.27
CA ILE A 627 -4.40 14.19 -21.83
C ILE A 627 -3.58 15.33 -21.22
N GLU A 628 -4.28 16.31 -20.67
CA GLU A 628 -3.67 17.39 -19.91
C GLU A 628 -4.05 17.24 -18.42
N ILE A 629 -3.08 17.30 -17.52
CA ILE A 629 -3.29 17.24 -16.06
C ILE A 629 -2.79 18.55 -15.46
N ASP A 630 -3.59 19.15 -14.58
CA ASP A 630 -3.18 20.35 -13.87
C ASP A 630 -2.10 20.01 -12.82
N PRO A 631 -0.89 20.57 -12.92
CA PRO A 631 0.22 20.27 -12.01
C PRO A 631 -0.09 20.55 -10.52
N GLN A 632 -1.03 21.44 -10.21
CA GLN A 632 -1.40 21.77 -8.83
C GLN A 632 -2.10 20.61 -8.10
N PHE A 633 -2.67 19.66 -8.82
CA PHE A 633 -3.34 18.49 -8.24
C PHE A 633 -2.44 17.24 -8.14
N MET A 634 -1.20 17.32 -8.62
CA MET A 634 -0.23 16.22 -8.57
C MET A 634 0.64 16.21 -7.30
N ASN A 635 0.62 17.32 -6.54
CA ASN A 635 1.39 17.49 -5.30
C ASN A 635 0.57 17.22 -4.04
#